data_05f4ec71a277d027c45a4958a908d539
#
_entry.id   05f4ec71a277d027c45a4958a908d539
#
_cell.length_a   1.000
_cell.length_b   1.000
_cell.length_c   1.000
_cell.angle_alpha   90.00
_cell.angle_beta   90.00
_cell.angle_gamma   90.00
#
_symmetry.space_group_name_H-M   'P 1'
#
loop_
_entity.id
_entity.type
_entity.pdbx_description
1 polymer ?
#
loop_
_entity_poly.entity_id
_entity_poly.type
_entity_poly.pdbx_seq_one_letter_code
_entity_poly.pdbx_strand_id
1 'polypeptide(L)'
;MGAFDNLLQPGRIGNMEVRNRIVMAPMGSNFAEADGTCGERIQAYYEARAAGGAGLIVMGVGAIAYPQGTAEPYQVGLSDDRFIPGLQGITARVHKHGAKIAIQLQHAGKSSVRDLAEGRELWVPSMPPAMKTDMFAALTQEELGAFISSSKSREKSGVKIRVMDRADIAQMVEWFAAAAERARRAGFDGVEIHAAHTYIIAGFLSGHFNKRDDEYGGSLQNRARFMLEVIAAVRARVGADYPVWLRLDARELHMDGGITLDDAKAFARMAEAAGCDAGSVSAYANTSSGVAFTEAPLVQQKAGFLQWAAEIKEKLAIPVIAVGRLEPEVADNAVAAGQCDFVAMARKLLADPELPRKLIEDRAEDIRPCIYCYACVSQIFVNERVKCAVNPMTGHEAEIRLLPAARPGRVLVVGGGPAGMEAARSAALRGHAVTLVERSGRLGGTLFFAALAYAENGALLDYLATQMKKLHIDVRLNTIATPELVRQIGATAVIVATGAERSAPPIPGAELDHVWSGDELRRLMTGDRADEIARQKLSLAQRALMKAGSLVGVTDSTDAIQNLSRVWMPLGKKVAIVGGGLVGLELAEFLVDRGREVVVLEEGPSLGRELSIVRRWRVLDTLRRHDVVLHTRVKIEAIGRKTLHYTDADGNRHELSAESVVLAVGARPDDSLARSLEAAGVPVSSVGDGARIGYIEGAVRSGMLAGLSA
;
A
#
# COMPACT_ATOMS: atom_id res chain seq x y z
N MET A 1 -11.53 -29.98 10.49
CA MET A 1 -10.68 -28.82 10.76
C MET A 1 -11.14 -27.70 9.86
N GLY A 2 -11.29 -26.49 10.39
CA GLY A 2 -11.59 -25.30 9.59
C GLY A 2 -10.41 -24.92 8.69
N ALA A 3 -10.64 -24.02 7.73
CA ALA A 3 -9.62 -23.64 6.74
C ALA A 3 -8.40 -22.92 7.33
N PHE A 4 -8.50 -22.39 8.57
CA PHE A 4 -7.46 -21.55 9.21
C PHE A 4 -7.20 -21.95 10.67
N ASP A 5 -7.39 -23.22 11.02
CA ASP A 5 -7.32 -23.69 12.42
C ASP A 5 -5.96 -23.42 13.07
N ASN A 6 -4.84 -23.50 12.33
CA ASN A 6 -3.51 -23.28 12.88
C ASN A 6 -3.27 -21.80 13.19
N LEU A 7 -3.72 -20.90 12.33
CA LEU A 7 -3.58 -19.47 12.47
C LEU A 7 -4.49 -18.92 13.58
N LEU A 8 -5.64 -19.55 13.80
CA LEU A 8 -6.65 -19.13 14.77
C LEU A 8 -6.45 -19.73 16.18
N GLN A 9 -5.52 -20.66 16.36
CA GLN A 9 -5.19 -21.20 17.69
C GLN A 9 -4.50 -20.13 18.56
N PRO A 10 -4.70 -20.20 19.88
CA PRO A 10 -3.92 -19.40 20.82
C PRO A 10 -2.41 -19.64 20.69
N GLY A 11 -1.63 -18.64 21.06
CA GLY A 11 -0.19 -18.72 21.12
C GLY A 11 0.35 -18.00 22.36
N ARG A 12 1.65 -18.10 22.62
CA ARG A 12 2.27 -17.52 23.80
C ARG A 12 3.58 -16.82 23.46
N ILE A 13 3.81 -15.63 24.04
CA ILE A 13 5.07 -14.89 24.01
C ILE A 13 5.43 -14.57 25.45
N GLY A 14 6.50 -15.19 25.98
CA GLY A 14 6.79 -15.15 27.41
C GLY A 14 5.57 -15.59 28.23
N ASN A 15 5.11 -14.75 29.14
CA ASN A 15 3.92 -14.98 29.97
C ASN A 15 2.62 -14.49 29.34
N MET A 16 2.67 -13.81 28.18
CA MET A 16 1.50 -13.28 27.49
C MET A 16 0.86 -14.35 26.62
N GLU A 17 -0.37 -14.72 26.95
CA GLU A 17 -1.23 -15.53 26.09
C GLU A 17 -1.95 -14.65 25.06
N VAL A 18 -1.91 -15.07 23.80
CA VAL A 18 -2.51 -14.36 22.64
C VAL A 18 -3.58 -15.26 22.04
N ARG A 19 -4.82 -14.76 21.89
CA ARG A 19 -6.01 -15.54 21.50
C ARG A 19 -5.95 -16.21 20.12
N ASN A 20 -5.11 -15.71 19.21
CA ASN A 20 -4.81 -16.30 17.90
C ASN A 20 -3.41 -15.84 17.45
N ARG A 21 -2.91 -16.40 16.37
CA ARG A 21 -1.54 -16.14 15.87
C ARG A 21 -1.44 -14.99 14.88
N ILE A 22 -2.51 -14.19 14.72
CA ILE A 22 -2.54 -13.02 13.85
C ILE A 22 -2.08 -11.79 14.62
N VAL A 23 -0.96 -11.21 14.19
CA VAL A 23 -0.36 -10.01 14.77
C VAL A 23 -0.56 -8.84 13.82
N MET A 24 -1.01 -7.69 14.33
CA MET A 24 -0.88 -6.44 13.59
C MET A 24 0.58 -5.97 13.67
N ALA A 25 1.27 -5.94 12.53
CA ALA A 25 2.66 -5.46 12.49
C ALA A 25 2.75 -3.95 12.81
N PRO A 26 3.83 -3.49 13.45
CA PRO A 26 4.05 -2.07 13.70
C PRO A 26 4.23 -1.31 12.38
N MET A 27 3.57 -0.16 12.28
CA MET A 27 3.64 0.75 11.13
C MET A 27 3.61 2.18 11.61
N GLY A 28 4.47 3.03 11.06
CA GLY A 28 4.30 4.46 11.16
C GLY A 28 2.99 4.88 10.50
N SER A 29 2.23 5.71 11.16
CA SER A 29 0.89 6.12 10.68
C SER A 29 0.71 7.62 10.55
N ASN A 30 1.54 8.40 11.22
CA ASN A 30 1.35 9.84 11.40
C ASN A 30 -0.02 10.20 12.04
N PHE A 31 -0.52 9.35 12.96
CA PHE A 31 -1.81 9.57 13.60
C PHE A 31 -1.72 10.17 15.02
N ALA A 32 -0.51 10.32 15.57
CA ALA A 32 -0.34 11.09 16.81
C ALA A 32 -0.68 12.57 16.60
N GLU A 33 -0.88 13.30 17.69
CA GLU A 33 -0.99 14.73 17.66
C GLU A 33 0.37 15.40 17.39
N ALA A 34 0.38 16.69 17.10
CA ALA A 34 1.60 17.42 16.75
C ALA A 34 2.67 17.42 17.85
N ASP A 35 2.25 17.27 19.10
CA ASP A 35 3.10 17.17 20.29
C ASP A 35 3.50 15.74 20.66
N GLY A 36 3.10 14.74 19.86
CA GLY A 36 3.39 13.31 20.05
C GLY A 36 2.43 12.59 20.98
N THR A 37 1.36 13.25 21.48
CA THR A 37 0.32 12.62 22.30
C THR A 37 -0.63 11.77 21.45
N CYS A 38 -1.36 10.83 22.07
CA CYS A 38 -2.30 9.93 21.43
C CYS A 38 -3.73 10.40 21.61
N GLY A 39 -4.28 11.09 20.60
CA GLY A 39 -5.66 11.56 20.56
C GLY A 39 -6.67 10.52 20.07
N GLU A 40 -7.92 10.95 19.81
CA GLU A 40 -9.03 10.08 19.42
C GLU A 40 -8.77 9.27 18.14
N ARG A 41 -8.13 9.87 17.13
CA ARG A 41 -7.84 9.23 15.83
C ARG A 41 -7.03 7.94 16.00
N ILE A 42 -5.88 8.00 16.68
CA ILE A 42 -5.00 6.85 16.84
C ILE A 42 -5.61 5.81 17.80
N GLN A 43 -6.38 6.25 18.80
CA GLN A 43 -7.10 5.37 19.71
C GLN A 43 -8.16 4.55 18.95
N ALA A 44 -9.02 5.19 18.17
CA ALA A 44 -10.04 4.53 17.35
C ALA A 44 -9.44 3.62 16.29
N TYR A 45 -8.31 4.01 15.71
CA TYR A 45 -7.57 3.21 14.74
C TYR A 45 -7.16 1.86 15.31
N TYR A 46 -6.54 1.80 16.50
CA TYR A 46 -6.15 0.54 17.13
C TYR A 46 -7.36 -0.24 17.69
N GLU A 47 -8.35 0.46 18.24
CA GLU A 47 -9.61 -0.15 18.70
C GLU A 47 -10.29 -0.95 17.58
N ALA A 48 -10.36 -0.40 16.36
CA ALA A 48 -10.99 -1.08 15.22
C ALA A 48 -10.32 -2.42 14.88
N ARG A 49 -8.99 -2.53 14.99
CA ARG A 49 -8.25 -3.79 14.73
C ARG A 49 -8.42 -4.80 15.87
N ALA A 50 -8.50 -4.33 17.09
CA ALA A 50 -8.81 -5.17 18.25
C ALA A 50 -10.22 -5.74 18.18
N ALA A 51 -11.22 -4.88 17.88
CA ALA A 51 -12.60 -5.29 17.63
C ALA A 51 -12.72 -6.24 16.45
N GLY A 52 -11.87 -6.05 15.43
CA GLY A 52 -11.78 -6.92 14.26
C GLY A 52 -11.14 -8.27 14.50
N GLY A 53 -10.70 -8.58 15.73
CA GLY A 53 -10.28 -9.92 16.10
C GLY A 53 -8.76 -10.16 16.11
N ALA A 54 -7.91 -9.17 15.87
CA ALA A 54 -6.46 -9.36 15.98
C ALA A 54 -6.07 -9.93 17.36
N GLY A 55 -5.18 -10.92 17.38
CA GLY A 55 -4.69 -11.51 18.64
C GLY A 55 -3.76 -10.58 19.38
N LEU A 56 -2.77 -10.05 18.68
CA LEU A 56 -1.79 -9.10 19.18
C LEU A 56 -1.71 -7.89 18.25
N ILE A 57 -1.62 -6.72 18.81
CA ILE A 57 -1.31 -5.48 18.10
C ILE A 57 0.08 -5.02 18.55
N VAL A 58 1.02 -4.88 17.61
CA VAL A 58 2.26 -4.16 17.87
C VAL A 58 2.10 -2.74 17.35
N MET A 59 1.93 -1.80 18.27
CA MET A 59 1.78 -0.39 17.96
C MET A 59 3.09 0.16 17.41
N GLY A 60 3.06 0.76 16.25
CA GLY A 60 4.20 1.41 15.61
C GLY A 60 4.08 2.92 15.68
N VAL A 61 5.09 3.66 15.98
CA VAL A 61 6.35 3.37 16.69
C VAL A 61 6.50 4.41 17.78
N GLY A 62 6.92 3.99 18.98
CA GLY A 62 7.14 4.87 20.12
C GLY A 62 8.55 5.48 20.10
N ALA A 63 8.64 6.81 20.02
CA ALA A 63 9.91 7.55 20.06
C ALA A 63 10.41 7.66 21.49
N ILE A 64 11.52 6.97 21.79
CA ILE A 64 12.10 6.88 23.15
C ILE A 64 12.71 8.20 23.62
N ALA A 65 13.00 9.13 22.73
CA ALA A 65 13.65 10.42 23.02
C ALA A 65 12.90 11.61 22.39
N TYR A 66 11.59 11.50 22.18
CA TYR A 66 10.76 12.52 21.52
C TYR A 66 11.06 13.95 22.01
N PRO A 67 11.21 14.94 21.10
CA PRO A 67 11.04 14.86 19.64
C PRO A 67 12.28 14.37 18.88
N GLN A 68 13.41 14.16 19.55
CA GLN A 68 14.63 13.63 18.97
C GLN A 68 14.45 12.17 18.54
N GLY A 69 15.10 11.79 17.44
CA GLY A 69 15.08 10.42 16.95
C GLY A 69 13.75 9.98 16.34
N THR A 70 12.87 10.90 15.94
CA THR A 70 11.61 10.56 15.28
C THR A 70 11.79 10.39 13.77
N ALA A 71 11.27 9.29 13.22
CA ALA A 71 11.28 9.01 11.78
C ALA A 71 10.19 9.79 11.01
N GLU A 72 9.16 10.26 11.72
CA GLU A 72 7.95 10.86 11.17
C GLU A 72 7.54 12.09 11.98
N PRO A 73 6.89 13.11 11.36
CA PRO A 73 6.51 14.33 12.06
C PRO A 73 5.47 14.13 13.16
N TYR A 74 4.52 13.19 12.98
CA TYR A 74 3.44 12.89 13.93
C TYR A 74 3.62 11.49 14.56
N GLN A 75 4.85 11.21 14.99
CA GLN A 75 5.19 9.97 15.67
C GLN A 75 4.80 10.04 17.17
N VAL A 76 4.43 8.91 17.72
CA VAL A 76 4.05 8.78 19.13
C VAL A 76 5.26 9.02 20.04
N GLY A 77 5.12 9.90 21.02
CA GLY A 77 6.12 10.15 22.07
C GLY A 77 6.05 9.10 23.18
N LEU A 78 7.25 8.73 23.72
CA LEU A 78 7.38 7.81 24.86
C LEU A 78 8.50 8.23 25.80
N SER A 79 9.05 9.44 25.62
CA SER A 79 10.20 9.96 26.36
C SER A 79 9.85 10.60 27.71
N ASP A 80 8.56 10.89 27.95
CA ASP A 80 8.08 11.63 29.11
C ASP A 80 6.75 11.05 29.62
N ASP A 81 6.47 11.22 30.92
CA ASP A 81 5.27 10.68 31.56
C ASP A 81 3.98 11.35 31.05
N ARG A 82 4.07 12.55 30.45
CA ARG A 82 2.93 13.23 29.83
C ARG A 82 2.26 12.43 28.70
N PHE A 83 2.97 11.48 28.11
CA PHE A 83 2.43 10.62 27.03
C PHE A 83 1.58 9.46 27.58
N ILE A 84 1.77 9.08 28.86
CA ILE A 84 1.08 7.92 29.47
C ILE A 84 -0.45 7.99 29.34
N PRO A 85 -1.13 9.11 29.64
CA PRO A 85 -2.60 9.14 29.62
C PRO A 85 -3.18 8.79 28.23
N GLY A 86 -2.62 9.33 27.16
CA GLY A 86 -3.07 9.01 25.79
C GLY A 86 -2.81 7.57 25.39
N LEU A 87 -1.70 7.01 25.83
CA LEU A 87 -1.33 5.59 25.64
C LEU A 87 -2.25 4.66 26.43
N GLN A 88 -2.62 5.02 27.68
CA GLN A 88 -3.62 4.29 28.47
C GLN A 88 -4.98 4.26 27.77
N GLY A 89 -5.37 5.34 27.10
CA GLY A 89 -6.58 5.37 26.28
C GLY A 89 -6.56 4.30 25.18
N ILE A 90 -5.41 4.07 24.53
CA ILE A 90 -5.26 3.02 23.50
C ILE A 90 -5.35 1.63 24.13
N THR A 91 -4.55 1.36 25.18
CA THR A 91 -4.49 0.02 25.81
C THR A 91 -5.83 -0.39 26.36
N ALA A 92 -6.55 0.52 27.04
CA ALA A 92 -7.90 0.27 27.54
C ALA A 92 -8.91 -0.08 26.44
N ARG A 93 -8.88 0.64 25.32
CA ARG A 93 -9.76 0.34 24.16
C ARG A 93 -9.43 -1.01 23.51
N VAL A 94 -8.15 -1.34 23.38
CA VAL A 94 -7.74 -2.63 22.79
C VAL A 94 -8.11 -3.80 23.72
N HIS A 95 -7.84 -3.69 25.01
CA HIS A 95 -8.15 -4.72 26.00
C HIS A 95 -9.66 -4.99 26.14
N LYS A 96 -10.52 -3.96 25.96
CA LYS A 96 -11.98 -4.12 25.93
C LYS A 96 -12.44 -5.18 24.94
N HIS A 97 -11.69 -5.41 23.87
CA HIS A 97 -11.99 -6.39 22.83
C HIS A 97 -11.18 -7.70 23.01
N GLY A 98 -10.47 -7.89 24.12
CA GLY A 98 -9.71 -9.11 24.40
C GLY A 98 -8.45 -9.30 23.56
N ALA A 99 -7.99 -8.29 22.83
CA ALA A 99 -6.72 -8.30 22.13
C ALA A 99 -5.57 -7.90 23.06
N LYS A 100 -4.37 -8.40 22.79
CA LYS A 100 -3.13 -7.95 23.43
C LYS A 100 -2.51 -6.81 22.64
N ILE A 101 -1.77 -5.92 23.34
CA ILE A 101 -1.09 -4.81 22.70
C ILE A 101 0.31 -4.59 23.27
N ALA A 102 1.28 -4.43 22.38
CA ALA A 102 2.63 -4.01 22.67
C ALA A 102 2.99 -2.76 21.89
N ILE A 103 4.05 -2.06 22.29
CA ILE A 103 4.58 -0.92 21.55
C ILE A 103 6.00 -1.18 21.08
N GLN A 104 6.30 -0.80 19.84
CA GLN A 104 7.64 -0.87 19.29
C GLN A 104 8.46 0.35 19.72
N LEU A 105 9.58 0.12 20.41
CA LEU A 105 10.50 1.15 20.88
C LEU A 105 11.52 1.49 19.79
N GLN A 106 11.65 2.77 19.47
CA GLN A 106 12.50 3.20 18.35
C GLN A 106 13.23 4.51 18.64
N HIS A 107 14.44 4.60 18.11
CA HIS A 107 15.14 5.85 17.78
C HIS A 107 15.63 5.76 16.34
N ALA A 108 15.24 6.72 15.50
CA ALA A 108 15.45 6.63 14.06
C ALA A 108 16.93 6.79 13.63
N GLY A 109 17.79 7.28 14.52
CA GLY A 109 19.20 7.47 14.22
C GLY A 109 19.42 8.38 13.01
N LYS A 110 20.18 7.90 12.01
CA LYS A 110 20.43 8.62 10.77
C LYS A 110 19.19 8.92 9.93
N SER A 111 18.10 8.20 10.19
CA SER A 111 16.83 8.31 9.45
C SER A 111 15.82 9.23 10.14
N SER A 112 16.24 10.03 11.14
CA SER A 112 15.36 10.97 11.83
C SER A 112 15.02 12.17 10.94
N VAL A 113 13.83 12.09 10.32
CA VAL A 113 13.32 13.16 9.42
C VAL A 113 13.08 14.45 10.18
N ARG A 114 12.56 14.36 11.41
CA ARG A 114 12.27 15.54 12.22
C ARG A 114 13.54 16.23 12.71
N ASP A 115 14.59 15.49 13.12
CA ASP A 115 15.86 16.08 13.54
C ASP A 115 16.50 16.80 12.36
N LEU A 116 16.45 16.19 11.17
CA LEU A 116 16.94 16.81 9.95
C LEU A 116 16.17 18.11 9.62
N ALA A 117 14.85 18.10 9.77
CA ALA A 117 14.00 19.27 9.51
C ALA A 117 14.22 20.42 10.50
N GLU A 118 14.44 20.11 11.76
CA GLU A 118 14.61 21.08 12.86
C GLU A 118 16.08 21.43 13.15
N GLY A 119 17.03 20.88 12.36
CA GLY A 119 18.47 21.17 12.45
C GLY A 119 19.15 20.59 13.70
N ARG A 120 18.57 19.53 14.29
CA ARG A 120 19.19 18.73 15.35
C ARG A 120 20.21 17.75 14.79
N GLU A 121 21.02 17.19 15.67
CA GLU A 121 22.03 16.20 15.31
C GLU A 121 21.38 14.82 15.01
N LEU A 122 21.83 14.18 13.94
CA LEU A 122 21.53 12.79 13.65
C LEU A 122 22.52 11.89 14.41
N TRP A 123 22.04 11.08 15.31
CA TRP A 123 22.86 10.17 16.11
C TRP A 123 23.16 8.89 15.34
N VAL A 124 24.44 8.53 15.25
CA VAL A 124 24.93 7.40 14.44
C VAL A 124 26.05 6.63 15.16
N PRO A 125 26.22 5.32 14.87
CA PRO A 125 27.35 4.56 15.42
C PRO A 125 28.69 5.01 14.87
N SER A 126 28.78 5.36 13.61
CA SER A 126 29.93 5.94 12.90
C SER A 126 29.45 6.77 11.72
N MET A 127 30.32 7.54 11.08
CA MET A 127 29.96 8.32 9.90
C MET A 127 29.36 7.41 8.83
N PRO A 128 28.11 7.63 8.42
CA PRO A 128 27.47 6.79 7.41
C PRO A 128 28.16 6.98 6.04
N PRO A 129 28.22 5.93 5.22
CA PRO A 129 28.69 6.05 3.86
C PRO A 129 27.83 7.04 3.07
N ALA A 130 28.42 7.72 2.10
CA ALA A 130 27.69 8.63 1.23
C ALA A 130 26.58 7.86 0.47
N MET A 131 25.33 8.30 0.64
CA MET A 131 24.22 7.71 -0.09
C MET A 131 24.28 8.15 -1.56
N LYS A 132 24.46 7.18 -2.46
CA LYS A 132 24.16 7.35 -3.88
C LYS A 132 22.74 6.78 -4.08
N THR A 133 21.78 7.64 -4.33
CA THR A 133 20.40 7.19 -4.58
C THR A 133 19.80 7.96 -5.75
N ASP A 134 19.13 7.21 -6.62
CA ASP A 134 18.25 7.75 -7.67
C ASP A 134 16.79 7.84 -7.23
N MET A 135 16.50 7.49 -5.96
CA MET A 135 15.16 7.51 -5.40
C MET A 135 14.46 8.86 -5.61
N PHE A 136 15.21 9.96 -5.52
CA PHE A 136 14.68 11.31 -5.73
C PHE A 136 14.30 11.60 -7.19
N ALA A 137 14.91 10.90 -8.14
CA ALA A 137 14.59 11.06 -9.56
C ALA A 137 13.18 10.56 -9.93
N ALA A 138 12.60 9.71 -9.09
CA ALA A 138 11.23 9.20 -9.26
C ALA A 138 10.17 10.07 -8.55
N LEU A 139 10.57 11.07 -7.74
CA LEU A 139 9.65 11.98 -7.08
C LEU A 139 9.21 13.09 -8.05
N THR A 140 7.94 13.50 -7.95
CA THR A 140 7.49 14.75 -8.58
C THR A 140 8.11 15.95 -7.87
N GLN A 141 8.09 17.12 -8.50
CA GLN A 141 8.60 18.33 -7.85
C GLN A 141 7.84 18.69 -6.58
N GLU A 142 6.54 18.41 -6.52
CA GLU A 142 5.70 18.61 -5.35
C GLU A 142 6.07 17.64 -4.21
N GLU A 143 6.25 16.35 -4.53
CA GLU A 143 6.70 15.33 -3.57
C GLU A 143 8.14 15.62 -3.08
N LEU A 144 9.02 16.01 -3.97
CA LEU A 144 10.38 16.44 -3.63
C LEU A 144 10.33 17.70 -2.75
N GLY A 145 9.46 18.65 -3.07
CA GLY A 145 9.20 19.83 -2.26
C GLY A 145 8.69 19.47 -0.87
N ALA A 146 7.73 18.57 -0.75
CA ALA A 146 7.22 18.07 0.53
C ALA A 146 8.30 17.34 1.33
N PHE A 147 9.10 16.50 0.67
CA PHE A 147 10.24 15.82 1.27
C PHE A 147 11.34 16.81 1.70
N ILE A 148 11.64 17.83 0.90
CA ILE A 148 12.66 18.87 1.17
C ILE A 148 12.13 19.92 2.15
N SER A 149 10.84 20.26 2.15
CA SER A 149 10.27 21.25 3.08
C SER A 149 10.39 20.80 4.53
N SER A 150 10.45 19.50 4.77
CA SER A 150 10.87 18.94 6.05
C SER A 150 12.37 19.17 6.34
N SER A 151 13.16 19.66 5.38
CA SER A 151 14.61 19.90 5.49
C SER A 151 15.03 21.36 5.28
N LYS A 152 14.16 22.33 5.54
CA LYS A 152 14.44 23.79 5.40
C LYS A 152 15.69 24.26 6.17
N SER A 153 16.15 23.49 7.15
CA SER A 153 17.39 23.72 7.88
C SER A 153 18.66 23.39 7.06
N ARG A 154 18.54 22.65 5.95
CA ARG A 154 19.68 22.21 5.13
C ARG A 154 20.44 23.33 4.45
N GLU A 155 19.76 24.42 4.09
CA GLU A 155 20.37 25.49 3.29
C GLU A 155 21.37 26.37 4.06
N LYS A 156 21.31 26.39 5.41
CA LYS A 156 22.14 27.30 6.21
C LYS A 156 23.23 26.66 7.07
N SER A 157 23.16 25.37 7.41
CA SER A 157 24.10 24.76 8.38
C SER A 157 24.60 23.35 8.04
N GLY A 158 24.18 22.75 6.92
CA GLY A 158 24.48 21.37 6.60
C GLY A 158 23.78 20.35 7.54
N VAL A 159 23.92 19.05 7.25
CA VAL A 159 23.44 17.97 8.12
C VAL A 159 24.41 17.83 9.29
N LYS A 160 23.92 18.01 10.51
CA LYS A 160 24.70 17.77 11.72
C LYS A 160 24.66 16.29 12.07
N ILE A 161 25.82 15.68 12.20
CA ILE A 161 25.97 14.26 12.57
C ILE A 161 26.72 14.18 13.90
N ARG A 162 26.16 13.41 14.83
CA ARG A 162 26.80 13.05 16.09
C ARG A 162 27.18 11.57 16.05
N VAL A 163 28.47 11.30 15.94
CA VAL A 163 29.01 9.96 16.17
C VAL A 163 28.97 9.71 17.66
N MET A 164 28.20 8.70 18.09
CA MET A 164 27.93 8.42 19.49
C MET A 164 29.22 8.02 20.22
N ASP A 165 29.53 8.69 21.31
CA ASP A 165 30.53 8.25 22.27
C ASP A 165 29.92 7.26 23.32
N ARG A 166 30.73 6.83 24.31
CA ARG A 166 30.24 5.89 25.35
C ARG A 166 29.15 6.50 26.23
N ALA A 167 29.20 7.81 26.49
CA ALA A 167 28.17 8.48 27.27
C ALA A 167 26.84 8.56 26.50
N ASP A 168 26.91 8.82 25.22
CA ASP A 168 25.75 8.82 24.30
C ASP A 168 25.12 7.43 24.22
N ILE A 169 25.92 6.37 24.14
CA ILE A 169 25.43 4.97 24.12
C ILE A 169 24.73 4.65 25.44
N ALA A 170 25.33 4.97 26.59
CA ALA A 170 24.72 4.78 27.87
C ALA A 170 23.40 5.54 28.04
N GLN A 171 23.35 6.78 27.55
CA GLN A 171 22.12 7.59 27.55
C GLN A 171 21.04 6.96 26.68
N MET A 172 21.40 6.43 25.50
CA MET A 172 20.46 5.77 24.61
C MET A 172 19.90 4.49 25.24
N VAL A 173 20.72 3.69 25.90
CA VAL A 173 20.31 2.51 26.67
C VAL A 173 19.28 2.90 27.74
N GLU A 174 19.53 3.98 28.50
CA GLU A 174 18.60 4.48 29.49
C GLU A 174 17.28 4.96 28.89
N TRP A 175 17.29 5.62 27.74
CA TRP A 175 16.07 6.03 27.05
C TRP A 175 15.20 4.83 26.65
N PHE A 176 15.78 3.74 26.14
CA PHE A 176 15.05 2.51 25.84
C PHE A 176 14.43 1.90 27.12
N ALA A 177 15.18 1.82 28.21
CA ALA A 177 14.70 1.27 29.48
C ALA A 177 13.57 2.12 30.10
N ALA A 178 13.72 3.43 30.12
CA ALA A 178 12.72 4.36 30.64
C ALA A 178 11.44 4.36 29.76
N ALA A 179 11.58 4.23 28.44
CA ALA A 179 10.44 4.10 27.54
C ALA A 179 9.67 2.78 27.75
N ALA A 180 10.38 1.67 27.97
CA ALA A 180 9.75 0.38 28.27
C ALA A 180 8.97 0.42 29.61
N GLU A 181 9.51 1.10 30.63
CA GLU A 181 8.81 1.31 31.92
C GLU A 181 7.51 2.13 31.71
N ARG A 182 7.57 3.23 30.92
CA ARG A 182 6.38 4.01 30.60
C ARG A 182 5.35 3.19 29.83
N ALA A 183 5.79 2.36 28.88
CA ALA A 183 4.90 1.44 28.18
C ALA A 183 4.18 0.49 29.15
N ARG A 184 4.91 -0.12 30.10
CA ARG A 184 4.32 -0.97 31.14
C ARG A 184 3.32 -0.19 32.00
N ARG A 185 3.66 1.02 32.45
CA ARG A 185 2.77 1.91 33.21
C ARG A 185 1.54 2.36 32.43
N ALA A 186 1.67 2.47 31.11
CA ALA A 186 0.56 2.77 30.22
C ALA A 186 -0.35 1.57 29.91
N GLY A 187 -0.02 0.38 30.45
CA GLY A 187 -0.85 -0.82 30.32
C GLY A 187 -0.57 -1.67 29.07
N PHE A 188 0.55 -1.46 28.38
CA PHE A 188 0.95 -2.37 27.30
C PHE A 188 1.32 -3.74 27.89
N ASP A 189 0.95 -4.81 27.17
CA ASP A 189 1.23 -6.20 27.55
C ASP A 189 2.70 -6.62 27.26
N GLY A 190 3.45 -5.82 26.51
CA GLY A 190 4.85 -6.06 26.19
C GLY A 190 5.46 -4.94 25.35
N VAL A 191 6.75 -5.08 25.03
CA VAL A 191 7.49 -4.15 24.16
C VAL A 191 8.28 -4.91 23.09
N GLU A 192 8.30 -4.35 21.87
CA GLU A 192 9.18 -4.78 20.80
C GLU A 192 10.34 -3.79 20.64
N ILE A 193 11.58 -4.25 20.79
CA ILE A 193 12.78 -3.43 20.58
C ILE A 193 13.08 -3.42 19.07
N HIS A 194 13.15 -2.23 18.47
CA HIS A 194 13.39 -2.11 17.04
C HIS A 194 14.87 -2.15 16.69
N ALA A 195 15.36 -3.34 16.30
CA ALA A 195 16.74 -3.57 15.87
C ALA A 195 16.84 -3.89 14.36
N ALA A 196 15.98 -3.27 13.54
CA ALA A 196 15.90 -3.48 12.11
C ALA A 196 15.87 -2.15 11.34
N HIS A 197 15.84 -2.23 10.00
CA HIS A 197 15.60 -1.13 9.06
C HIS A 197 16.58 0.04 9.16
N THR A 198 17.83 -0.26 9.51
CA THR A 198 18.92 0.72 9.66
C THR A 198 18.70 1.81 10.71
N TYR A 199 17.72 1.64 11.63
CA TYR A 199 17.55 2.49 12.79
C TYR A 199 18.70 2.30 13.78
N ILE A 200 18.68 3.00 14.90
CA ILE A 200 19.89 3.13 15.71
C ILE A 200 20.53 1.79 16.11
N ILE A 201 19.76 0.79 16.57
CA ILE A 201 20.30 -0.53 16.95
C ILE A 201 20.79 -1.29 15.72
N ALA A 202 20.00 -1.35 14.63
CA ALA A 202 20.43 -1.97 13.39
C ALA A 202 21.70 -1.31 12.82
N GLY A 203 21.83 0.00 12.99
CA GLY A 203 23.06 0.72 12.62
C GLY A 203 24.30 0.20 13.33
N PHE A 204 24.20 -0.19 14.61
CA PHE A 204 25.31 -0.84 15.34
C PHE A 204 25.54 -2.29 14.90
N LEU A 205 24.48 -3.05 14.61
CA LEU A 205 24.57 -4.44 14.16
C LEU A 205 25.20 -4.57 12.77
N SER A 206 24.94 -3.61 11.88
CA SER A 206 25.37 -3.62 10.48
C SER A 206 26.83 -3.24 10.33
N GLY A 207 27.67 -4.14 9.81
CA GLY A 207 29.05 -3.80 9.46
C GLY A 207 29.15 -2.81 8.27
N HIS A 208 28.05 -2.55 7.55
CA HIS A 208 27.98 -1.49 6.56
C HIS A 208 27.99 -0.09 7.17
N PHE A 209 27.21 0.11 8.25
CA PHE A 209 27.07 1.40 8.93
C PHE A 209 27.98 1.55 10.15
N ASN A 210 28.39 0.46 10.80
CA ASN A 210 29.24 0.47 11.97
C ASN A 210 30.70 0.23 11.57
N LYS A 211 31.48 1.30 11.54
CA LYS A 211 32.94 1.29 11.25
C LYS A 211 33.78 1.62 12.50
N ARG A 212 33.20 1.37 13.69
CA ARG A 212 33.89 1.59 14.95
C ARG A 212 35.03 0.59 15.16
N ASP A 213 36.07 1.00 15.83
CA ASP A 213 37.24 0.24 16.21
C ASP A 213 37.33 -0.05 17.74
N ASP A 214 36.30 0.40 18.48
CA ASP A 214 36.15 0.14 19.91
C ASP A 214 35.31 -1.11 20.19
N GLU A 215 34.95 -1.32 21.46
CA GLU A 215 34.16 -2.49 21.94
C GLU A 215 32.75 -2.59 21.37
N TYR A 216 32.28 -1.57 20.60
CA TYR A 216 30.96 -1.57 19.92
C TYR A 216 31.08 -1.84 18.42
N GLY A 217 32.28 -2.10 17.88
CA GLY A 217 32.51 -2.31 16.46
C GLY A 217 33.39 -3.50 16.10
N GLY A 218 33.57 -3.75 14.82
CA GLY A 218 34.39 -4.85 14.31
C GLY A 218 33.73 -6.22 14.42
N SER A 219 34.03 -6.99 15.45
CA SER A 219 33.51 -8.37 15.60
C SER A 219 31.98 -8.41 15.78
N LEU A 220 31.39 -9.56 15.45
CA LEU A 220 29.93 -9.78 15.61
C LEU A 220 29.48 -9.54 17.06
N GLN A 221 30.26 -9.99 18.04
CA GLN A 221 29.99 -9.80 19.46
C GLN A 221 30.00 -8.32 19.84
N ASN A 222 30.97 -7.57 19.35
CA ASN A 222 31.08 -6.13 19.60
C ASN A 222 29.92 -5.36 18.95
N ARG A 223 29.57 -5.68 17.70
CA ARG A 223 28.41 -5.08 17.03
C ARG A 223 27.09 -5.36 17.76
N ALA A 224 26.95 -6.52 18.39
CA ALA A 224 25.78 -6.89 19.20
C ALA A 224 25.73 -6.22 20.56
N ARG A 225 26.85 -5.71 21.11
CA ARG A 225 26.97 -5.19 22.47
C ARG A 225 25.89 -4.17 22.84
N PHE A 226 25.70 -3.16 22.01
CA PHE A 226 24.68 -2.13 22.26
C PHE A 226 23.27 -2.72 22.33
N MET A 227 22.91 -3.62 21.42
CA MET A 227 21.62 -4.34 21.45
C MET A 227 21.45 -5.12 22.76
N LEU A 228 22.48 -5.83 23.22
CA LEU A 228 22.45 -6.63 24.45
C LEU A 228 22.34 -5.75 25.69
N GLU A 229 23.02 -4.61 25.73
CA GLU A 229 22.90 -3.63 26.83
C GLU A 229 21.48 -3.05 26.90
N VAL A 230 20.87 -2.73 25.74
CA VAL A 230 19.47 -2.29 25.67
C VAL A 230 18.52 -3.37 26.19
N ILE A 231 18.66 -4.62 25.76
CA ILE A 231 17.82 -5.73 26.23
C ILE A 231 17.97 -5.90 27.75
N ALA A 232 19.20 -5.92 28.28
CA ALA A 232 19.47 -6.08 29.72
C ALA A 232 18.87 -4.93 30.52
N ALA A 233 19.03 -3.69 30.12
CA ALA A 233 18.49 -2.52 30.80
C ALA A 233 16.95 -2.49 30.78
N VAL A 234 16.33 -2.78 29.60
CA VAL A 234 14.87 -2.93 29.49
C VAL A 234 14.38 -4.03 30.43
N ARG A 235 15.01 -5.21 30.40
CA ARG A 235 14.64 -6.36 31.25
C ARG A 235 14.77 -6.03 32.74
N ALA A 236 15.85 -5.37 33.14
CA ALA A 236 16.04 -4.92 34.52
C ALA A 236 14.94 -3.96 34.99
N ARG A 237 14.46 -3.10 34.12
CA ARG A 237 13.45 -2.08 34.41
C ARG A 237 12.02 -2.64 34.44
N VAL A 238 11.66 -3.53 33.49
CA VAL A 238 10.29 -4.07 33.37
C VAL A 238 10.10 -5.43 34.11
N GLY A 239 11.18 -6.07 34.57
CA GLY A 239 11.14 -7.37 35.27
C GLY A 239 11.11 -8.57 34.33
N ALA A 240 11.27 -9.77 34.89
CA ALA A 240 11.40 -11.03 34.15
C ALA A 240 10.08 -11.47 33.47
N ASP A 241 8.94 -11.13 34.04
CA ASP A 241 7.64 -11.61 33.62
C ASP A 241 6.99 -10.75 32.51
N TYR A 242 7.54 -9.57 32.23
CA TYR A 242 7.00 -8.67 31.22
C TYR A 242 7.55 -9.03 29.83
N PRO A 243 6.72 -9.31 28.83
CA PRO A 243 7.15 -9.71 27.48
C PRO A 243 8.01 -8.65 26.78
N VAL A 244 9.22 -9.04 26.40
CA VAL A 244 10.18 -8.21 25.66
C VAL A 244 10.69 -9.00 24.47
N TRP A 245 10.60 -8.48 23.29
CA TRP A 245 11.14 -9.13 22.11
C TRP A 245 11.83 -8.18 21.16
N LEU A 246 12.50 -8.75 20.15
CA LEU A 246 13.31 -8.03 19.20
C LEU A 246 12.72 -8.10 17.80
N ARG A 247 12.70 -6.97 17.08
CA ARG A 247 12.55 -6.98 15.64
C ARG A 247 13.92 -6.86 14.98
N LEU A 248 14.26 -7.83 14.12
CA LEU A 248 15.57 -7.97 13.52
C LEU A 248 15.45 -8.09 11.97
N ASP A 249 16.41 -7.53 11.25
CA ASP A 249 16.58 -7.81 9.82
C ASP A 249 17.30 -9.14 9.63
N ALA A 250 16.69 -10.07 8.91
CA ALA A 250 17.31 -11.33 8.52
C ALA A 250 18.49 -11.11 7.55
N ARG A 251 18.38 -10.09 6.71
CA ARG A 251 19.41 -9.69 5.74
C ARG A 251 19.32 -8.20 5.43
N GLU A 252 20.48 -7.60 5.17
CA GLU A 252 20.59 -6.32 4.49
C GLU A 252 21.04 -6.58 3.05
N LEU A 253 20.13 -6.41 2.09
CA LEU A 253 20.33 -6.73 0.69
C LEU A 253 21.08 -5.62 -0.03
N HIS A 254 22.02 -5.99 -0.93
CA HIS A 254 22.83 -5.07 -1.74
C HIS A 254 23.64 -4.05 -0.90
N MET A 255 24.14 -4.50 0.26
CA MET A 255 24.95 -3.70 1.17
C MET A 255 26.22 -4.44 1.54
N ASP A 256 27.36 -3.95 1.08
CA ASP A 256 28.66 -4.55 1.39
C ASP A 256 28.93 -4.46 2.91
N GLY A 257 29.17 -5.60 3.53
CA GLY A 257 29.33 -5.71 4.98
C GLY A 257 28.03 -5.51 5.77
N GLY A 258 26.88 -5.52 5.11
CA GLY A 258 25.55 -5.52 5.75
C GLY A 258 25.29 -6.83 6.52
N ILE A 259 24.19 -6.84 7.27
CA ILE A 259 23.76 -8.03 8.04
C ILE A 259 23.48 -9.19 7.08
N THR A 260 24.16 -10.32 7.32
CA THR A 260 23.89 -11.58 6.64
C THR A 260 22.89 -12.41 7.43
N LEU A 261 22.31 -13.45 6.79
CA LEU A 261 21.39 -14.36 7.49
C LEU A 261 22.08 -15.11 8.66
N ASP A 262 23.37 -15.43 8.54
CA ASP A 262 24.13 -16.06 9.61
C ASP A 262 24.41 -15.08 10.77
N ASP A 263 24.70 -13.80 10.47
CA ASP A 263 24.75 -12.75 11.48
C ASP A 263 23.42 -12.64 12.22
N ALA A 264 22.30 -12.61 11.48
CA ALA A 264 20.95 -12.50 12.05
C ALA A 264 20.62 -13.68 12.96
N LYS A 265 20.94 -14.91 12.54
CA LYS A 265 20.81 -16.13 13.39
C LYS A 265 21.61 -16.00 14.67
N ALA A 266 22.84 -15.48 14.60
CA ALA A 266 23.67 -15.28 15.77
C ALA A 266 23.14 -14.17 16.68
N PHE A 267 22.72 -13.03 16.15
CA PHE A 267 22.11 -11.94 16.92
C PHE A 267 20.81 -12.39 17.60
N ALA A 268 19.97 -13.16 16.91
CA ALA A 268 18.73 -13.70 17.48
C ALA A 268 19.00 -14.63 18.67
N ARG A 269 20.01 -15.52 18.58
CA ARG A 269 20.43 -16.37 19.70
C ARG A 269 21.01 -15.56 20.88
N MET A 270 21.79 -14.51 20.60
CA MET A 270 22.30 -13.63 21.64
C MET A 270 21.16 -12.90 22.35
N ALA A 271 20.16 -12.43 21.59
CA ALA A 271 18.98 -11.78 22.16
C ALA A 271 18.12 -12.74 23.00
N GLU A 272 17.92 -13.98 22.56
CA GLU A 272 17.28 -15.03 23.35
C GLU A 272 18.02 -15.27 24.66
N ALA A 273 19.35 -15.44 24.60
CA ALA A 273 20.19 -15.64 25.80
C ALA A 273 20.19 -14.43 26.76
N ALA A 274 19.97 -13.22 26.22
CA ALA A 274 19.81 -11.99 27.00
C ALA A 274 18.40 -11.80 27.58
N GLY A 275 17.47 -12.73 27.30
CA GLY A 275 16.13 -12.76 27.88
C GLY A 275 15.02 -12.17 27.00
N CYS A 276 15.18 -12.14 25.68
CA CYS A 276 14.05 -11.89 24.78
C CYS A 276 13.08 -13.07 24.75
N ASP A 277 11.78 -12.78 24.69
CA ASP A 277 10.70 -13.76 24.71
C ASP A 277 10.20 -14.15 23.31
N ALA A 278 10.61 -13.43 22.27
CA ALA A 278 10.31 -13.73 20.86
C ALA A 278 11.27 -13.01 19.91
N GLY A 279 11.26 -13.42 18.63
CA GLY A 279 11.92 -12.73 17.54
C GLY A 279 10.94 -12.37 16.42
N SER A 280 10.91 -11.11 15.99
CA SER A 280 10.15 -10.66 14.82
C SER A 280 11.12 -10.46 13.64
N VAL A 281 10.90 -11.18 12.52
CA VAL A 281 11.87 -11.26 11.42
C VAL A 281 11.44 -10.39 10.26
N SER A 282 12.29 -9.43 9.89
CA SER A 282 12.14 -8.53 8.74
C SER A 282 13.36 -8.62 7.83
N ALA A 283 13.53 -7.68 6.92
CA ALA A 283 14.72 -7.48 6.13
C ALA A 283 14.82 -6.03 5.68
N TYR A 284 15.99 -5.62 5.25
CA TYR A 284 16.24 -4.31 4.67
C TYR A 284 17.04 -4.42 3.37
N ALA A 285 16.92 -3.43 2.49
CA ALA A 285 17.67 -3.34 1.25
C ALA A 285 18.23 -1.94 1.05
N ASN A 286 19.34 -1.85 0.33
CA ASN A 286 19.91 -0.57 -0.04
C ASN A 286 18.92 0.22 -0.91
N THR A 287 18.65 1.47 -0.55
CA THR A 287 17.71 2.35 -1.27
C THR A 287 18.31 2.96 -2.53
N SER A 288 19.58 2.70 -2.84
CA SER A 288 20.29 3.36 -3.96
C SER A 288 19.71 3.07 -5.34
N SER A 289 18.97 1.97 -5.50
CA SER A 289 18.37 1.56 -6.80
C SER A 289 16.94 1.05 -6.66
N GLY A 290 16.15 1.60 -5.74
CA GLY A 290 14.77 1.20 -5.52
C GLY A 290 14.56 -0.21 -4.98
N VAL A 291 15.65 -0.94 -4.69
CA VAL A 291 15.60 -2.30 -4.17
C VAL A 291 14.81 -2.38 -2.87
N ALA A 292 14.84 -1.34 -2.03
CA ALA A 292 14.02 -1.21 -0.83
C ALA A 292 12.51 -1.24 -1.12
N PHE A 293 12.09 -0.94 -2.34
CA PHE A 293 10.69 -0.97 -2.75
C PHE A 293 10.28 -2.29 -3.43
N THR A 294 11.23 -3.16 -3.75
CA THR A 294 10.97 -4.42 -4.43
C THR A 294 11.33 -5.63 -3.58
N GLU A 295 12.43 -5.59 -2.84
CA GLU A 295 12.95 -6.74 -2.11
C GLU A 295 12.77 -6.62 -0.59
N ALA A 296 13.09 -5.48 0.03
CA ALA A 296 12.94 -5.24 1.47
C ALA A 296 13.01 -3.75 1.81
N PRO A 297 12.30 -3.25 2.84
CA PRO A 297 11.34 -3.96 3.68
C PRO A 297 9.96 -4.13 3.02
N LEU A 298 9.73 -3.51 1.86
CA LEU A 298 8.46 -3.51 1.14
C LEU A 298 8.43 -4.62 0.08
N VAL A 299 8.73 -5.85 0.48
CA VAL A 299 8.83 -7.01 -0.42
C VAL A 299 7.66 -7.12 -1.39
N GLN A 300 7.99 -7.31 -2.68
CA GLN A 300 7.00 -7.52 -3.73
C GLN A 300 6.55 -8.98 -3.81
N GLN A 301 7.46 -9.92 -3.60
CA GLN A 301 7.17 -11.34 -3.60
C GLN A 301 6.24 -11.71 -2.44
N LYS A 302 5.21 -12.50 -2.71
CA LYS A 302 4.34 -13.09 -1.68
C LYS A 302 5.18 -13.99 -0.77
N ALA A 303 4.99 -13.90 0.54
CA ALA A 303 5.73 -14.62 1.57
C ALA A 303 7.27 -14.48 1.49
N GLY A 304 7.78 -13.36 0.95
CA GLY A 304 9.19 -13.22 0.58
C GLY A 304 10.19 -13.35 1.71
N PHE A 305 9.79 -13.17 2.98
CA PHE A 305 10.66 -13.32 4.15
C PHE A 305 10.42 -14.62 4.94
N LEU A 306 9.43 -15.44 4.54
CA LEU A 306 9.03 -16.61 5.31
C LEU A 306 10.16 -17.62 5.48
N GLN A 307 10.93 -17.88 4.42
CA GLN A 307 12.06 -18.82 4.50
C GLN A 307 13.11 -18.34 5.51
N TRP A 308 13.44 -17.05 5.53
CA TRP A 308 14.41 -16.51 6.50
C TRP A 308 13.89 -16.57 7.93
N ALA A 309 12.59 -16.34 8.13
CA ALA A 309 11.96 -16.52 9.43
C ALA A 309 12.04 -17.98 9.91
N ALA A 310 11.79 -18.95 9.00
CA ALA A 310 11.91 -20.38 9.29
C ALA A 310 13.35 -20.78 9.68
N GLU A 311 14.34 -20.32 8.91
CA GLU A 311 15.74 -20.61 9.21
C GLU A 311 16.24 -19.99 10.54
N ILE A 312 15.72 -18.81 10.92
CA ILE A 312 16.01 -18.20 12.23
C ILE A 312 15.32 -19.00 13.33
N LYS A 313 14.06 -19.42 13.11
CA LYS A 313 13.28 -20.22 14.06
C LYS A 313 13.98 -21.55 14.40
N GLU A 314 14.61 -22.20 13.45
CA GLU A 314 15.40 -23.43 13.68
C GLU A 314 16.52 -23.26 14.73
N LYS A 315 16.95 -22.02 15.00
CA LYS A 315 18.04 -21.69 15.92
C LYS A 315 17.55 -21.17 17.26
N LEU A 316 16.24 -21.01 17.45
CA LEU A 316 15.61 -20.41 18.63
C LEU A 316 14.65 -21.38 19.30
N ALA A 317 14.60 -21.32 20.63
CA ALA A 317 13.55 -21.97 21.44
C ALA A 317 12.33 -21.06 21.66
N ILE A 318 12.53 -19.73 21.56
CA ILE A 318 11.46 -18.74 21.67
C ILE A 318 10.65 -18.61 20.37
N PRO A 319 9.40 -18.12 20.44
CA PRO A 319 8.55 -17.92 19.27
C PRO A 319 9.12 -16.96 18.22
N VAL A 320 8.82 -17.23 16.96
CA VAL A 320 9.17 -16.35 15.84
C VAL A 320 7.92 -15.80 15.17
N ILE A 321 7.90 -14.49 14.97
CA ILE A 321 6.87 -13.74 14.26
C ILE A 321 7.34 -13.47 12.83
N ALA A 322 6.69 -14.07 11.83
CA ALA A 322 7.00 -13.87 10.43
C ALA A 322 6.22 -12.69 9.84
N VAL A 323 6.84 -11.96 8.90
CA VAL A 323 6.21 -10.87 8.14
C VAL A 323 6.61 -10.97 6.66
N GLY A 324 5.94 -10.27 5.76
CA GLY A 324 6.34 -10.15 4.35
C GLY A 324 5.32 -10.65 3.33
N ARG A 325 4.17 -9.98 3.17
CA ARG A 325 3.09 -10.32 2.22
C ARG A 325 2.54 -11.75 2.38
N LEU A 326 2.28 -12.16 3.60
CA LEU A 326 1.66 -13.44 3.91
C LEU A 326 0.13 -13.33 3.69
N GLU A 327 -0.41 -14.16 2.79
CA GLU A 327 -1.85 -14.36 2.63
C GLU A 327 -2.34 -15.31 3.74
N PRO A 328 -3.64 -15.25 4.16
CA PRO A 328 -4.14 -16.08 5.25
C PRO A 328 -3.88 -17.58 5.10
N GLU A 329 -4.07 -18.13 3.88
CA GLU A 329 -3.82 -19.53 3.58
C GLU A 329 -2.33 -19.90 3.70
N VAL A 330 -1.46 -19.02 3.20
CA VAL A 330 0.00 -19.19 3.32
C VAL A 330 0.43 -19.08 4.78
N ALA A 331 -0.18 -18.17 5.53
CA ALA A 331 0.08 -17.95 6.95
C ALA A 331 -0.31 -19.18 7.78
N ASP A 332 -1.50 -19.75 7.54
CA ASP A 332 -1.98 -20.96 8.22
C ASP A 332 -1.04 -22.15 7.96
N ASN A 333 -0.69 -22.37 6.69
CA ASN A 333 0.24 -23.44 6.30
C ASN A 333 1.64 -23.23 6.89
N ALA A 334 2.13 -22.01 6.98
CA ALA A 334 3.44 -21.72 7.57
C ALA A 334 3.47 -22.03 9.07
N VAL A 335 2.40 -21.71 9.79
CA VAL A 335 2.25 -22.08 11.21
C VAL A 335 2.14 -23.61 11.37
N ALA A 336 1.31 -24.27 10.56
CA ALA A 336 1.17 -25.71 10.56
C ALA A 336 2.47 -26.45 10.30
N ALA A 337 3.30 -25.93 9.36
CA ALA A 337 4.62 -26.48 9.03
C ALA A 337 5.71 -26.14 10.05
N GLY A 338 5.40 -25.37 11.10
CA GLY A 338 6.38 -24.93 12.10
C GLY A 338 7.41 -23.92 11.57
N GLN A 339 7.14 -23.26 10.46
CA GLN A 339 8.03 -22.24 9.87
C GLN A 339 8.02 -20.92 10.68
N CYS A 340 6.94 -20.65 11.39
CA CYS A 340 6.81 -19.53 12.33
C CYS A 340 5.75 -19.86 13.39
N ASP A 341 5.67 -19.08 14.46
CA ASP A 341 4.67 -19.23 15.53
C ASP A 341 3.55 -18.22 15.40
N PHE A 342 3.85 -17.04 14.89
CA PHE A 342 2.91 -15.96 14.66
C PHE A 342 3.15 -15.34 13.28
N VAL A 343 2.10 -14.75 12.72
CA VAL A 343 2.16 -14.04 11.44
C VAL A 343 1.74 -12.59 11.60
N ALA A 344 2.64 -11.68 11.24
CA ALA A 344 2.38 -10.25 11.32
C ALA A 344 1.86 -9.70 9.97
N MET A 345 0.66 -9.13 10.01
CA MET A 345 -0.02 -8.50 8.88
C MET A 345 -0.11 -7.00 9.12
N ALA A 346 0.43 -6.19 8.19
CA ALA A 346 0.35 -4.73 8.24
C ALA A 346 -0.78 -4.22 7.34
N ARG A 347 -0.50 -4.10 6.04
CA ARG A 347 -1.39 -3.49 5.04
C ARG A 347 -2.73 -4.22 4.87
N LYS A 348 -2.79 -5.53 5.15
CA LYS A 348 -4.05 -6.27 5.16
C LYS A 348 -5.02 -5.75 6.22
N LEU A 349 -4.51 -5.46 7.43
CA LEU A 349 -5.30 -4.89 8.52
C LEU A 349 -5.57 -3.38 8.37
N LEU A 350 -4.91 -2.69 7.41
CA LEU A 350 -5.34 -1.39 6.93
C LEU A 350 -6.54 -1.54 5.99
N ALA A 351 -6.46 -2.47 5.04
CA ALA A 351 -7.51 -2.71 4.06
C ALA A 351 -8.78 -3.28 4.72
N ASP A 352 -8.60 -4.19 5.67
CA ASP A 352 -9.70 -4.83 6.41
C ASP A 352 -9.31 -5.06 7.89
N PRO A 353 -9.73 -4.19 8.81
CA PRO A 353 -9.49 -4.40 10.23
C PRO A 353 -10.20 -5.65 10.78
N GLU A 354 -11.27 -6.12 10.12
CA GLU A 354 -12.06 -7.27 10.53
C GLU A 354 -11.56 -8.60 9.96
N LEU A 355 -10.47 -8.61 9.22
CA LEU A 355 -9.89 -9.82 8.61
C LEU A 355 -9.82 -11.01 9.61
N PRO A 356 -9.27 -10.86 10.84
CA PRO A 356 -9.19 -12.00 11.76
C PRO A 356 -10.57 -12.51 12.17
N ARG A 357 -11.55 -11.63 12.43
CA ARG A 357 -12.92 -12.01 12.78
C ARG A 357 -13.61 -12.75 11.63
N LYS A 358 -13.41 -12.30 10.38
CA LYS A 358 -13.95 -12.96 9.20
C LYS A 358 -13.40 -14.37 9.00
N LEU A 359 -12.12 -14.59 9.31
CA LEU A 359 -11.54 -15.93 9.31
C LEU A 359 -12.14 -16.82 10.42
N ILE A 360 -12.35 -16.29 11.64
CA ILE A 360 -12.98 -16.99 12.75
C ILE A 360 -14.44 -17.40 12.42
N GLU A 361 -15.14 -16.56 11.67
CA GLU A 361 -16.54 -16.74 11.26
C GLU A 361 -16.69 -17.52 9.93
N ASP A 362 -15.59 -18.07 9.39
CA ASP A 362 -15.56 -18.79 8.09
C ASP A 362 -16.13 -17.96 6.92
N ARG A 363 -15.75 -16.68 6.88
CA ARG A 363 -16.15 -15.68 5.88
C ARG A 363 -14.96 -15.06 5.15
N ALA A 364 -14.00 -15.90 4.76
CA ALA A 364 -12.76 -15.42 4.11
C ALA A 364 -13.05 -14.62 2.82
N GLU A 365 -14.10 -14.95 2.09
CA GLU A 365 -14.52 -14.24 0.88
C GLU A 365 -15.08 -12.83 1.14
N ASP A 366 -15.36 -12.49 2.39
CA ASP A 366 -15.77 -11.14 2.81
C ASP A 366 -14.60 -10.24 3.17
N ILE A 367 -13.37 -10.76 3.14
CA ILE A 367 -12.18 -9.97 3.43
C ILE A 367 -11.92 -8.97 2.31
N ARG A 368 -11.90 -7.68 2.65
CA ARG A 368 -11.50 -6.62 1.72
C ARG A 368 -10.00 -6.72 1.44
N PRO A 369 -9.57 -6.97 0.21
CA PRO A 369 -8.17 -7.25 -0.07
C PRO A 369 -7.31 -5.99 -0.04
N CYS A 370 -6.06 -6.15 0.40
CA CYS A 370 -5.02 -5.17 0.10
C CYS A 370 -4.54 -5.39 -1.34
N ILE A 371 -4.69 -4.38 -2.19
CA ILE A 371 -4.24 -4.42 -3.61
C ILE A 371 -2.77 -3.99 -3.78
N TYR A 372 -2.01 -3.86 -2.72
CA TYR A 372 -0.60 -3.48 -2.76
C TYR A 372 -0.28 -2.26 -3.66
N CYS A 373 -1.20 -1.28 -3.70
CA CYS A 373 -1.02 -0.01 -4.41
C CYS A 373 -0.03 0.94 -3.74
N TYR A 374 0.35 0.67 -2.48
CA TYR A 374 1.29 1.46 -1.65
C TYR A 374 0.87 2.92 -1.39
N ALA A 375 -0.39 3.28 -1.58
CA ALA A 375 -0.88 4.60 -1.21
C ALA A 375 -0.59 4.94 0.27
N CYS A 376 -0.76 3.97 1.18
CA CYS A 376 -0.47 4.13 2.61
C CYS A 376 1.00 4.46 2.88
N VAL A 377 1.93 3.73 2.29
CA VAL A 377 3.38 3.92 2.49
C VAL A 377 3.84 5.24 1.88
N SER A 378 3.31 5.60 0.71
CA SER A 378 3.68 6.84 0.03
C SER A 378 3.31 8.10 0.83
N GLN A 379 2.27 8.04 1.67
CA GLN A 379 1.93 9.15 2.57
C GLN A 379 3.07 9.44 3.56
N ILE A 380 3.72 8.41 4.07
CA ILE A 380 4.86 8.56 5.00
C ILE A 380 6.02 9.30 4.33
N PHE A 381 6.31 9.01 3.05
CA PHE A 381 7.37 9.69 2.31
C PHE A 381 7.12 11.19 2.11
N VAL A 382 5.85 11.62 2.11
CA VAL A 382 5.48 13.04 2.00
C VAL A 382 5.01 13.63 3.33
N ASN A 383 5.33 12.98 4.46
CA ASN A 383 5.01 13.40 5.83
C ASN A 383 3.50 13.57 6.11
N GLU A 384 2.66 12.87 5.37
CA GLU A 384 1.21 12.88 5.51
C GLU A 384 0.69 11.70 6.34
N ARG A 385 -0.55 11.82 6.79
CA ARG A 385 -1.24 10.74 7.49
C ARG A 385 -1.52 9.57 6.57
N VAL A 386 -1.36 8.35 7.08
CA VAL A 386 -1.67 7.12 6.34
C VAL A 386 -3.13 7.10 5.89
N LYS A 387 -3.34 6.66 4.64
CA LYS A 387 -4.66 6.36 4.05
C LYS A 387 -4.62 5.02 3.32
N CYS A 388 -5.78 4.44 3.08
CA CYS A 388 -5.89 3.21 2.29
C CYS A 388 -6.76 3.42 1.07
N ALA A 389 -6.29 3.03 -0.11
CA ALA A 389 -7.04 3.20 -1.35
C ALA A 389 -8.33 2.38 -1.42
N VAL A 390 -8.38 1.26 -0.71
CA VAL A 390 -9.55 0.36 -0.71
C VAL A 390 -10.40 0.48 0.56
N ASN A 391 -9.89 1.11 1.62
CA ASN A 391 -10.62 1.31 2.87
C ASN A 391 -10.59 2.79 3.29
N PRO A 392 -11.61 3.58 2.95
CA PRO A 392 -11.69 4.99 3.28
C PRO A 392 -11.80 5.28 4.79
N MET A 393 -12.12 4.27 5.60
CA MET A 393 -12.20 4.42 7.06
C MET A 393 -10.84 4.48 7.73
N THR A 394 -9.76 4.01 7.06
CA THR A 394 -8.42 4.02 7.64
C THR A 394 -7.98 5.42 8.05
N GLY A 395 -7.77 5.63 9.35
CA GLY A 395 -7.47 6.92 9.97
C GLY A 395 -8.69 7.84 10.19
N HIS A 396 -9.90 7.33 9.89
CA HIS A 396 -11.18 8.01 10.08
C HIS A 396 -12.18 7.15 10.87
N GLU A 397 -11.71 6.14 11.60
CA GLU A 397 -12.55 5.18 12.35
C GLU A 397 -13.38 5.87 13.44
N ALA A 398 -12.94 7.01 13.97
CA ALA A 398 -13.71 7.82 14.90
C ALA A 398 -14.85 8.61 14.22
N GLU A 399 -14.67 8.98 12.96
CA GLU A 399 -15.52 9.93 12.22
C GLU A 399 -16.55 9.20 11.34
N ILE A 400 -16.12 8.12 10.67
CA ILE A 400 -16.94 7.35 9.73
C ILE A 400 -17.48 6.09 10.41
N ARG A 401 -18.81 5.99 10.51
CA ARG A 401 -19.50 4.83 11.09
C ARG A 401 -20.56 4.30 10.13
N LEU A 402 -20.50 3.01 9.87
CA LEU A 402 -21.55 2.29 9.13
C LEU A 402 -22.69 1.94 10.09
N LEU A 403 -23.57 2.92 10.36
CA LEU A 403 -24.75 2.72 11.18
C LEU A 403 -25.99 2.50 10.31
N PRO A 404 -26.97 1.70 10.75
CA PRO A 404 -28.26 1.58 10.08
C PRO A 404 -28.89 2.95 9.81
N ALA A 405 -29.51 3.13 8.65
CA ALA A 405 -30.22 4.34 8.31
C ALA A 405 -31.45 4.50 9.24
N ALA A 406 -31.70 5.71 9.71
CA ALA A 406 -32.87 5.98 10.54
C ALA A 406 -34.19 5.72 9.77
N ARG A 407 -34.16 5.92 8.46
CA ARG A 407 -35.29 5.66 7.53
C ARG A 407 -34.73 4.98 6.27
N PRO A 408 -34.69 3.65 6.23
CA PRO A 408 -34.30 2.94 5.02
C PRO A 408 -35.19 3.31 3.83
N GLY A 409 -34.56 3.59 2.69
CA GLY A 409 -35.25 3.98 1.45
C GLY A 409 -34.79 3.12 0.27
N ARG A 410 -35.19 3.53 -0.94
CA ARG A 410 -34.77 2.92 -2.21
C ARG A 410 -33.65 3.75 -2.81
N VAL A 411 -32.47 3.14 -2.99
CA VAL A 411 -31.30 3.81 -3.57
C VAL A 411 -31.04 3.26 -4.96
N LEU A 412 -30.99 4.12 -5.95
CA LEU A 412 -30.55 3.76 -7.30
C LEU A 412 -29.10 4.18 -7.47
N VAL A 413 -28.26 3.24 -7.84
CA VAL A 413 -26.86 3.47 -8.22
C VAL A 413 -26.70 3.28 -9.72
N VAL A 414 -26.14 4.26 -10.41
CA VAL A 414 -25.93 4.24 -11.86
C VAL A 414 -24.46 4.10 -12.16
N GLY A 415 -24.05 2.93 -12.67
CA GLY A 415 -22.67 2.55 -13.01
C GLY A 415 -22.11 1.49 -12.07
N GLY A 416 -21.67 0.38 -12.66
CA GLY A 416 -21.14 -0.81 -11.97
C GLY A 416 -19.61 -0.79 -11.78
N GLY A 417 -18.97 0.39 -11.84
CA GLY A 417 -17.56 0.57 -11.50
C GLY A 417 -17.29 0.54 -9.99
N PRO A 418 -16.02 0.71 -9.55
CA PRO A 418 -15.66 0.63 -8.13
C PRO A 418 -16.39 1.65 -7.25
N ALA A 419 -16.64 2.86 -7.75
CA ALA A 419 -17.39 3.88 -7.03
C ALA A 419 -18.85 3.46 -6.81
N GLY A 420 -19.51 2.99 -7.87
CA GLY A 420 -20.91 2.55 -7.78
C GLY A 420 -21.08 1.30 -6.93
N MET A 421 -20.23 0.30 -7.09
CA MET A 421 -20.29 -0.91 -6.26
C MET A 421 -20.04 -0.61 -4.78
N GLU A 422 -19.08 0.28 -4.44
CA GLU A 422 -18.87 0.66 -3.04
C GLU A 422 -20.01 1.52 -2.49
N ALA A 423 -20.62 2.40 -3.30
CA ALA A 423 -21.80 3.15 -2.91
C ALA A 423 -22.99 2.22 -2.64
N ALA A 424 -23.24 1.28 -3.54
CA ALA A 424 -24.29 0.28 -3.40
C ALA A 424 -24.09 -0.60 -2.14
N ARG A 425 -22.85 -1.06 -1.92
CA ARG A 425 -22.47 -1.82 -0.73
C ARG A 425 -22.72 -1.01 0.55
N SER A 426 -22.28 0.23 0.59
CA SER A 426 -22.39 1.07 1.79
C SER A 426 -23.85 1.40 2.11
N ALA A 427 -24.67 1.70 1.09
CA ALA A 427 -26.10 1.93 1.25
C ALA A 427 -26.84 0.66 1.71
N ALA A 428 -26.53 -0.50 1.13
CA ALA A 428 -27.14 -1.79 1.52
C ALA A 428 -26.81 -2.17 2.97
N LEU A 429 -25.55 -1.97 3.41
CA LEU A 429 -25.14 -2.19 4.80
C LEU A 429 -25.88 -1.28 5.80
N ARG A 430 -26.41 -0.15 5.35
CA ARG A 430 -27.27 0.72 6.16
C ARG A 430 -28.73 0.30 6.13
N GLY A 431 -29.10 -0.74 5.37
CA GLY A 431 -30.46 -1.26 5.30
C GLY A 431 -31.31 -0.70 4.18
N HIS A 432 -30.75 0.07 3.25
CA HIS A 432 -31.46 0.54 2.07
C HIS A 432 -31.71 -0.60 1.08
N ALA A 433 -32.86 -0.56 0.36
CA ALA A 433 -33.09 -1.40 -0.81
C ALA A 433 -32.34 -0.79 -2.01
N VAL A 434 -31.30 -1.48 -2.52
CA VAL A 434 -30.42 -0.93 -3.54
C VAL A 434 -30.63 -1.61 -4.87
N THR A 435 -30.84 -0.80 -5.94
CA THR A 435 -30.77 -1.23 -7.33
C THR A 435 -29.52 -0.60 -7.96
N LEU A 436 -28.66 -1.40 -8.58
CA LEU A 436 -27.51 -0.96 -9.35
C LEU A 436 -27.74 -1.25 -10.81
N VAL A 437 -27.66 -0.22 -11.65
CA VAL A 437 -27.78 -0.37 -13.12
C VAL A 437 -26.45 -0.12 -13.80
N GLU A 438 -26.10 -1.00 -14.75
CA GLU A 438 -24.87 -0.92 -15.52
C GLU A 438 -25.18 -1.07 -17.00
N ARG A 439 -24.69 -0.15 -17.84
CA ARG A 439 -24.94 -0.17 -19.30
C ARG A 439 -24.28 -1.33 -20.04
N SER A 440 -23.16 -1.82 -19.52
CA SER A 440 -22.44 -2.95 -20.09
C SER A 440 -22.95 -4.30 -19.54
N GLY A 441 -22.51 -5.39 -20.16
CA GLY A 441 -22.85 -6.74 -19.74
C GLY A 441 -22.11 -7.24 -18.49
N ARG A 442 -21.34 -6.39 -17.79
CA ARG A 442 -20.54 -6.79 -16.64
C ARG A 442 -20.33 -5.67 -15.63
N LEU A 443 -20.02 -6.06 -14.40
CA LEU A 443 -19.50 -5.16 -13.37
C LEU A 443 -18.00 -4.90 -13.53
N GLY A 444 -17.49 -3.85 -12.87
CA GLY A 444 -16.08 -3.53 -12.74
C GLY A 444 -15.68 -2.22 -13.41
N GLY A 445 -16.34 -1.82 -14.50
CA GLY A 445 -15.98 -0.60 -15.21
C GLY A 445 -14.48 -0.56 -15.57
N THR A 446 -13.80 0.54 -15.22
CA THR A 446 -12.36 0.70 -15.47
C THR A 446 -11.50 -0.21 -14.58
N LEU A 447 -11.99 -0.65 -13.42
CA LEU A 447 -11.26 -1.54 -12.52
C LEU A 447 -10.98 -2.91 -13.18
N PHE A 448 -11.92 -3.42 -14.01
CA PHE A 448 -11.70 -4.63 -14.79
C PHE A 448 -10.47 -4.48 -15.71
N PHE A 449 -10.35 -3.35 -16.38
CA PHE A 449 -9.22 -3.06 -17.25
C PHE A 449 -7.91 -2.87 -16.47
N ALA A 450 -7.99 -2.16 -15.32
CA ALA A 450 -6.85 -1.99 -14.43
C ALA A 450 -6.35 -3.33 -13.85
N ALA A 451 -7.21 -4.34 -13.68
CA ALA A 451 -6.83 -5.68 -13.26
C ALA A 451 -6.04 -6.44 -14.33
N LEU A 452 -6.20 -6.10 -15.60
CA LEU A 452 -5.39 -6.69 -16.67
C LEU A 452 -3.94 -6.17 -16.65
N ALA A 453 -3.75 -4.90 -16.30
CA ALA A 453 -2.43 -4.30 -16.20
C ALA A 453 -1.74 -4.63 -14.86
N TYR A 454 -2.49 -4.67 -13.78
CA TYR A 454 -1.99 -4.97 -12.44
C TYR A 454 -2.92 -5.97 -11.74
N ALA A 455 -2.50 -7.24 -11.71
CA ALA A 455 -3.33 -8.38 -11.29
C ALA A 455 -3.92 -8.24 -9.87
N GLU A 456 -3.21 -7.53 -8.97
CA GLU A 456 -3.68 -7.31 -7.59
C GLU A 456 -5.03 -6.53 -7.54
N ASN A 457 -5.34 -5.74 -8.57
CA ASN A 457 -6.63 -5.05 -8.69
C ASN A 457 -7.80 -6.01 -8.92
N GLY A 458 -7.54 -7.22 -9.45
CA GLY A 458 -8.54 -8.26 -9.65
C GLY A 458 -9.20 -8.68 -8.35
N ALA A 459 -8.43 -8.83 -7.28
CA ALA A 459 -8.96 -9.19 -5.97
C ALA A 459 -9.98 -8.17 -5.44
N LEU A 460 -9.79 -6.87 -5.71
CA LEU A 460 -10.78 -5.86 -5.34
C LEU A 460 -12.06 -5.98 -6.16
N LEU A 461 -11.93 -6.28 -7.46
CA LEU A 461 -13.08 -6.50 -8.34
C LEU A 461 -13.91 -7.68 -7.86
N ASP A 462 -13.26 -8.81 -7.58
CA ASP A 462 -13.92 -10.04 -7.10
C ASP A 462 -14.61 -9.82 -5.75
N TYR A 463 -13.93 -9.11 -4.83
CA TYR A 463 -14.52 -8.72 -3.56
C TYR A 463 -15.79 -7.89 -3.74
N LEU A 464 -15.73 -6.81 -4.54
CA LEU A 464 -16.88 -5.93 -4.76
C LEU A 464 -18.04 -6.68 -5.45
N ALA A 465 -17.75 -7.50 -6.45
CA ALA A 465 -18.75 -8.32 -7.13
C ALA A 465 -19.40 -9.36 -6.17
N THR A 466 -18.60 -9.97 -5.28
CA THR A 466 -19.10 -10.87 -4.23
C THR A 466 -20.01 -10.13 -3.26
N GLN A 467 -19.64 -8.91 -2.86
CA GLN A 467 -20.50 -8.10 -1.97
C GLN A 467 -21.83 -7.72 -2.63
N MET A 468 -21.88 -7.45 -3.95
CA MET A 468 -23.15 -7.21 -4.65
C MET A 468 -24.12 -8.38 -4.49
N LYS A 469 -23.63 -9.60 -4.62
CA LYS A 469 -24.44 -10.84 -4.47
C LYS A 469 -24.86 -11.05 -3.01
N LYS A 470 -23.92 -10.98 -2.06
CA LYS A 470 -24.16 -11.26 -0.63
C LYS A 470 -25.11 -10.27 0.03
N LEU A 471 -25.08 -9.01 -0.39
CA LEU A 471 -25.98 -7.97 0.11
C LEU A 471 -27.31 -7.91 -0.66
N HIS A 472 -27.57 -8.88 -1.53
CA HIS A 472 -28.79 -8.97 -2.32
C HIS A 472 -29.14 -7.70 -3.10
N ILE A 473 -28.10 -7.02 -3.63
CA ILE A 473 -28.28 -5.81 -4.44
C ILE A 473 -28.89 -6.22 -5.80
N ASP A 474 -29.97 -5.55 -6.22
CA ASP A 474 -30.61 -5.76 -7.52
C ASP A 474 -29.72 -5.19 -8.64
N VAL A 475 -28.86 -6.05 -9.20
CA VAL A 475 -27.92 -5.65 -10.27
C VAL A 475 -28.55 -5.89 -11.63
N ARG A 476 -28.73 -4.80 -12.40
CA ARG A 476 -29.28 -4.82 -13.75
C ARG A 476 -28.23 -4.42 -14.78
N LEU A 477 -27.64 -5.42 -15.43
CA LEU A 477 -26.70 -5.23 -16.53
C LEU A 477 -27.45 -4.87 -17.81
N ASN A 478 -26.70 -4.37 -18.83
CA ASN A 478 -27.24 -3.92 -20.12
C ASN A 478 -28.38 -2.92 -19.95
N THR A 479 -28.34 -2.09 -18.91
CA THR A 479 -29.41 -1.16 -18.54
C THR A 479 -28.88 0.28 -18.51
N ILE A 480 -29.49 1.12 -19.33
CA ILE A 480 -29.18 2.56 -19.39
C ILE A 480 -30.13 3.31 -18.44
N ALA A 481 -29.58 4.13 -17.56
CA ALA A 481 -30.37 4.96 -16.67
C ALA A 481 -31.05 6.10 -17.45
N THR A 482 -32.36 6.25 -17.23
CA THR A 482 -33.17 7.37 -17.74
C THR A 482 -34.04 7.94 -16.63
N PRO A 483 -34.57 9.16 -16.75
CA PRO A 483 -35.52 9.71 -15.79
C PRO A 483 -36.76 8.81 -15.58
N GLU A 484 -37.19 8.10 -16.61
CA GLU A 484 -38.30 7.15 -16.56
C GLU A 484 -37.96 5.97 -15.66
N LEU A 485 -36.77 5.39 -15.81
CA LEU A 485 -36.30 4.28 -14.99
C LEU A 485 -36.19 4.68 -13.51
N VAL A 486 -35.69 5.90 -13.23
CA VAL A 486 -35.63 6.44 -11.86
C VAL A 486 -37.03 6.48 -11.23
N ARG A 487 -38.04 6.98 -11.97
CA ARG A 487 -39.43 7.00 -11.52
C ARG A 487 -40.03 5.60 -11.32
N GLN A 488 -39.75 4.67 -12.25
CA GLN A 488 -40.23 3.27 -12.15
C GLN A 488 -39.69 2.56 -10.92
N ILE A 489 -38.43 2.78 -10.57
CA ILE A 489 -37.80 2.21 -9.37
C ILE A 489 -38.36 2.89 -8.11
N GLY A 490 -38.81 4.11 -8.21
CA GLY A 490 -39.25 4.92 -7.08
C GLY A 490 -38.11 5.24 -6.12
N ALA A 491 -36.95 5.57 -6.67
CA ALA A 491 -35.74 5.84 -5.91
C ALA A 491 -35.91 7.11 -5.07
N THR A 492 -35.54 7.03 -3.80
CA THR A 492 -35.49 8.17 -2.86
C THR A 492 -34.15 8.89 -2.91
N ALA A 493 -33.11 8.20 -3.36
CA ALA A 493 -31.78 8.76 -3.62
C ALA A 493 -31.18 8.14 -4.88
N VAL A 494 -30.46 8.93 -5.67
CA VAL A 494 -29.78 8.50 -6.88
C VAL A 494 -28.29 8.84 -6.78
N ILE A 495 -27.44 7.84 -6.98
CA ILE A 495 -25.99 7.99 -7.00
C ILE A 495 -25.46 7.71 -8.40
N VAL A 496 -24.87 8.71 -9.05
CA VAL A 496 -24.33 8.63 -10.39
C VAL A 496 -22.83 8.37 -10.33
N ALA A 497 -22.40 7.19 -10.85
CA ALA A 497 -21.04 6.69 -10.81
C ALA A 497 -20.55 6.23 -12.21
N THR A 498 -20.88 7.00 -13.25
CA THR A 498 -20.66 6.65 -14.67
C THR A 498 -19.21 6.69 -15.12
N GLY A 499 -18.31 7.23 -14.29
CA GLY A 499 -16.88 7.33 -14.58
C GLY A 499 -16.54 8.50 -15.51
N ALA A 500 -15.25 8.55 -15.92
CA ALA A 500 -14.72 9.62 -16.75
C ALA A 500 -15.00 9.40 -18.24
N GLU A 501 -15.14 10.49 -18.99
CA GLU A 501 -14.99 10.50 -20.43
C GLU A 501 -13.49 10.48 -20.81
N ARG A 502 -13.17 9.76 -21.89
CA ARG A 502 -11.81 9.69 -22.46
C ARG A 502 -11.87 10.11 -23.91
N SER A 503 -11.51 11.35 -24.16
CA SER A 503 -11.40 11.89 -25.53
C SER A 503 -9.95 11.81 -26.01
N ALA A 504 -9.76 11.45 -27.27
CA ALA A 504 -8.46 11.58 -27.92
C ALA A 504 -8.08 13.08 -28.02
N PRO A 505 -6.83 13.45 -27.73
CA PRO A 505 -6.36 14.82 -27.96
C PRO A 505 -6.40 15.13 -29.48
N PRO A 506 -6.51 16.40 -29.88
CA PRO A 506 -6.54 16.79 -31.28
C PRO A 506 -5.13 16.73 -31.91
N ILE A 507 -4.59 15.53 -32.05
CA ILE A 507 -3.30 15.28 -32.69
C ILE A 507 -3.56 14.91 -34.13
N PRO A 508 -2.92 15.56 -35.12
CA PRO A 508 -3.01 15.17 -36.53
C PRO A 508 -2.65 13.70 -36.72
N GLY A 509 -3.55 12.90 -37.33
CA GLY A 509 -3.40 11.46 -37.53
C GLY A 509 -3.92 10.58 -36.39
N ALA A 510 -4.54 11.15 -35.34
CA ALA A 510 -5.17 10.38 -34.27
C ALA A 510 -6.32 9.48 -34.73
N GLU A 511 -6.89 9.76 -35.88
CA GLU A 511 -7.98 9.01 -36.54
C GLU A 511 -7.51 7.77 -37.32
N LEU A 512 -6.22 7.56 -37.47
CA LEU A 512 -5.65 6.45 -38.25
C LEU A 512 -5.94 5.08 -37.58
N ASP A 513 -6.11 4.03 -38.40
CA ASP A 513 -6.53 2.68 -37.94
C ASP A 513 -5.59 2.04 -36.90
N HIS A 514 -4.29 2.35 -36.93
CA HIS A 514 -3.29 1.82 -35.99
C HIS A 514 -3.14 2.68 -34.76
N VAL A 515 -3.88 3.77 -34.63
CA VAL A 515 -3.94 4.62 -33.43
C VAL A 515 -5.11 4.18 -32.57
N TRP A 516 -4.86 3.92 -31.31
CA TRP A 516 -5.82 3.41 -30.34
C TRP A 516 -6.01 4.42 -29.22
N SER A 517 -7.22 4.78 -28.92
CA SER A 517 -7.52 5.44 -27.65
C SER A 517 -7.61 4.40 -26.53
N GLY A 518 -7.36 4.82 -25.30
CA GLY A 518 -7.55 3.96 -24.12
C GLY A 518 -8.99 3.45 -23.99
N ASP A 519 -9.98 4.22 -24.47
CA ASP A 519 -11.39 3.81 -24.46
C ASP A 519 -11.69 2.75 -25.52
N GLU A 520 -11.13 2.85 -26.71
CA GLU A 520 -11.29 1.82 -27.76
C GLU A 520 -10.70 0.47 -27.34
N LEU A 521 -9.48 0.49 -26.77
CA LEU A 521 -8.87 -0.74 -26.22
C LEU A 521 -9.70 -1.33 -25.08
N ARG A 522 -10.18 -0.49 -24.18
CA ARG A 522 -11.06 -0.91 -23.10
C ARG A 522 -12.33 -1.56 -23.65
N ARG A 523 -13.04 -0.92 -24.55
CA ARG A 523 -14.28 -1.44 -25.15
C ARG A 523 -14.04 -2.73 -25.90
N LEU A 524 -12.96 -2.81 -26.67
CA LEU A 524 -12.59 -4.02 -27.39
C LEU A 524 -12.36 -5.21 -26.44
N MET A 525 -11.67 -4.98 -25.33
CA MET A 525 -11.34 -6.03 -24.36
C MET A 525 -12.51 -6.37 -23.43
N THR A 526 -13.42 -5.44 -23.18
CA THR A 526 -14.60 -5.67 -22.35
C THR A 526 -15.83 -6.11 -23.10
N GLY A 527 -15.79 -6.15 -24.43
CA GLY A 527 -16.94 -6.49 -25.28
C GLY A 527 -17.97 -5.35 -25.45
N ASP A 528 -17.76 -4.17 -24.83
CA ASP A 528 -18.65 -3.02 -24.94
C ASP A 528 -18.51 -2.37 -26.34
N ARG A 529 -19.50 -2.55 -27.22
CA ARG A 529 -19.45 -2.12 -28.65
C ARG A 529 -18.20 -2.58 -29.38
N ALA A 530 -17.64 -3.73 -28.99
CA ALA A 530 -16.43 -4.29 -29.57
C ALA A 530 -16.55 -4.53 -31.09
N ASP A 531 -17.73 -4.92 -31.60
CA ASP A 531 -17.96 -5.16 -32.99
C ASP A 531 -17.80 -3.90 -33.88
N GLU A 532 -18.15 -2.72 -33.38
CA GLU A 532 -18.01 -1.46 -34.11
C GLU A 532 -16.53 -1.10 -34.27
N ILE A 533 -15.78 -1.13 -33.18
CA ILE A 533 -14.33 -0.86 -33.17
C ILE A 533 -13.59 -1.91 -34.02
N ALA A 534 -13.96 -3.19 -33.84
CA ALA A 534 -13.36 -4.27 -34.60
C ALA A 534 -13.57 -4.15 -36.10
N ARG A 535 -14.74 -3.64 -36.56
CA ARG A 535 -15.00 -3.41 -37.98
C ARG A 535 -14.12 -2.30 -38.54
N GLN A 536 -13.83 -1.27 -37.77
CA GLN A 536 -13.01 -0.14 -38.20
C GLN A 536 -11.52 -0.47 -38.22
N LYS A 537 -11.01 -1.15 -37.15
CA LYS A 537 -9.58 -1.25 -36.90
C LYS A 537 -8.97 -2.65 -37.04
N LEU A 538 -9.78 -3.71 -37.15
CA LEU A 538 -9.28 -5.08 -37.21
C LEU A 538 -9.54 -5.73 -38.57
N SER A 539 -8.57 -6.52 -39.05
CA SER A 539 -8.73 -7.36 -40.24
C SER A 539 -9.79 -8.44 -40.01
N LEU A 540 -10.32 -9.02 -41.10
CA LEU A 540 -11.32 -10.10 -41.07
C LEU A 540 -10.85 -11.29 -40.23
N ALA A 541 -9.57 -11.68 -40.34
CA ALA A 541 -8.98 -12.77 -39.56
C ALA A 541 -8.94 -12.44 -38.07
N GLN A 542 -8.54 -11.24 -37.66
CA GLN A 542 -8.51 -10.79 -36.28
C GLN A 542 -9.92 -10.72 -35.69
N ARG A 543 -10.91 -10.27 -36.44
CA ARG A 543 -12.33 -10.27 -36.04
C ARG A 543 -12.85 -11.68 -35.78
N ALA A 544 -12.53 -12.63 -36.64
CA ALA A 544 -12.91 -14.03 -36.48
C ALA A 544 -12.28 -14.64 -35.21
N LEU A 545 -11.00 -14.37 -34.96
CA LEU A 545 -10.29 -14.82 -33.76
C LEU A 545 -10.91 -14.23 -32.49
N MET A 546 -11.20 -12.94 -32.50
CA MET A 546 -11.83 -12.26 -31.37
C MET A 546 -13.23 -12.80 -31.06
N LYS A 547 -14.03 -13.03 -32.11
CA LYS A 547 -15.37 -13.61 -31.97
C LYS A 547 -15.33 -15.06 -31.44
N ALA A 548 -14.36 -15.86 -31.87
CA ALA A 548 -14.13 -17.19 -31.33
C ALA A 548 -13.77 -17.14 -29.83
N GLY A 549 -12.88 -16.23 -29.43
CA GLY A 549 -12.51 -16.03 -28.01
C GLY A 549 -13.71 -15.59 -27.15
N SER A 550 -14.56 -14.69 -27.66
CA SER A 550 -15.78 -14.26 -26.97
C SER A 550 -16.79 -15.39 -26.77
N LEU A 551 -16.94 -16.28 -27.76
CA LEU A 551 -17.87 -17.41 -27.69
C LEU A 551 -17.46 -18.46 -26.63
N VAL A 552 -16.18 -18.58 -26.30
CA VAL A 552 -15.67 -19.47 -25.24
C VAL A 552 -15.50 -18.77 -23.89
N GLY A 553 -16.03 -17.56 -23.69
CA GLY A 553 -16.03 -16.84 -22.42
C GLY A 553 -14.69 -16.27 -22.01
N VAL A 554 -13.69 -16.19 -22.92
CA VAL A 554 -12.38 -15.61 -22.62
C VAL A 554 -12.48 -14.16 -22.13
N THR A 555 -13.44 -13.40 -22.67
CA THR A 555 -13.65 -12.01 -22.27
C THR A 555 -14.24 -11.86 -20.86
N ASP A 556 -14.68 -12.94 -20.21
CA ASP A 556 -15.34 -12.88 -18.92
C ASP A 556 -14.39 -13.02 -17.73
N SER A 557 -13.14 -13.43 -17.98
CA SER A 557 -12.10 -13.61 -16.97
C SER A 557 -10.87 -12.74 -17.25
N THR A 558 -10.41 -12.00 -16.26
CA THR A 558 -9.16 -11.23 -16.34
C THR A 558 -7.96 -12.14 -16.60
N ASP A 559 -7.91 -13.31 -15.97
CA ASP A 559 -6.82 -14.28 -16.13
C ASP A 559 -6.81 -14.88 -17.54
N ALA A 560 -7.99 -15.19 -18.11
CA ALA A 560 -8.09 -15.69 -19.47
C ALA A 560 -7.60 -14.65 -20.48
N ILE A 561 -7.98 -13.37 -20.32
CA ILE A 561 -7.49 -12.28 -21.19
C ILE A 561 -5.98 -12.09 -21.01
N GLN A 562 -5.47 -12.11 -19.79
CA GLN A 562 -4.02 -12.00 -19.51
C GLN A 562 -3.24 -13.11 -20.20
N ASN A 563 -3.69 -14.35 -20.13
CA ASN A 563 -3.03 -15.48 -20.77
C ASN A 563 -3.11 -15.41 -22.30
N LEU A 564 -4.30 -15.13 -22.86
CA LEU A 564 -4.50 -15.05 -24.31
C LEU A 564 -3.72 -13.87 -24.92
N SER A 565 -3.65 -12.74 -24.23
CA SER A 565 -2.92 -11.56 -24.71
C SER A 565 -1.40 -11.77 -24.83
N ARG A 566 -0.84 -12.81 -24.19
CA ARG A 566 0.54 -13.25 -24.42
C ARG A 566 0.72 -13.92 -25.78
N VAL A 567 -0.34 -14.57 -26.29
CA VAL A 567 -0.32 -15.26 -27.56
C VAL A 567 -0.72 -14.31 -28.70
N TRP A 568 -1.75 -13.52 -28.47
CA TRP A 568 -2.27 -12.60 -29.48
C TRP A 568 -2.88 -11.33 -28.85
N MET A 569 -2.63 -10.19 -29.48
CA MET A 569 -3.30 -8.91 -29.20
C MET A 569 -3.37 -8.05 -30.47
N PRO A 570 -4.30 -7.07 -30.54
CA PRO A 570 -4.51 -6.24 -31.73
C PRO A 570 -3.39 -5.21 -31.97
N LEU A 571 -2.42 -5.09 -31.08
CA LEU A 571 -1.30 -4.16 -31.18
C LEU A 571 -0.10 -4.79 -31.88
N GLY A 572 0.59 -4.01 -32.72
CA GLY A 572 1.83 -4.40 -33.39
C GLY A 572 3.00 -4.66 -32.40
N LYS A 573 4.15 -5.00 -32.96
CA LYS A 573 5.36 -5.28 -32.14
C LYS A 573 5.97 -4.00 -31.55
N LYS A 574 5.99 -2.91 -32.34
CA LYS A 574 6.50 -1.60 -31.93
C LYS A 574 5.35 -0.69 -31.55
N VAL A 575 5.27 -0.33 -30.29
CA VAL A 575 4.16 0.46 -29.72
C VAL A 575 4.67 1.78 -29.15
N ALA A 576 4.14 2.89 -29.61
CA ALA A 576 4.32 4.19 -29.00
C ALA A 576 3.14 4.49 -28.08
N ILE A 577 3.39 4.86 -26.83
CA ILE A 577 2.37 5.29 -25.86
C ILE A 577 2.50 6.80 -25.69
N VAL A 578 1.44 7.53 -26.00
CA VAL A 578 1.33 8.98 -25.78
C VAL A 578 0.62 9.20 -24.44
N GLY A 579 1.37 9.73 -23.48
CA GLY A 579 0.97 9.92 -22.09
C GLY A 579 1.68 8.94 -21.16
N GLY A 580 2.54 9.47 -20.29
CA GLY A 580 3.33 8.74 -19.30
C GLY A 580 2.76 8.82 -17.89
N GLY A 581 1.44 9.07 -17.75
CA GLY A 581 0.72 9.01 -16.47
C GLY A 581 0.54 7.57 -15.98
N LEU A 582 -0.32 7.37 -14.95
CA LEU A 582 -0.63 6.05 -14.38
C LEU A 582 -1.01 5.05 -15.46
N VAL A 583 -1.97 5.41 -16.33
CA VAL A 583 -2.52 4.50 -17.35
C VAL A 583 -1.45 4.12 -18.38
N GLY A 584 -0.66 5.10 -18.85
CA GLY A 584 0.37 4.86 -19.86
C GLY A 584 1.50 3.97 -19.34
N LEU A 585 1.95 4.17 -18.10
CA LEU A 585 3.01 3.35 -17.50
C LEU A 585 2.55 1.93 -17.17
N GLU A 586 1.33 1.74 -16.64
CA GLU A 586 0.79 0.40 -16.39
C GLU A 586 0.53 -0.35 -17.71
N LEU A 587 0.10 0.35 -18.76
CA LEU A 587 -0.01 -0.23 -20.10
C LEU A 587 1.37 -0.62 -20.66
N ALA A 588 2.39 0.22 -20.47
CA ALA A 588 3.76 -0.10 -20.89
C ALA A 588 4.27 -1.37 -20.21
N GLU A 589 4.11 -1.48 -18.88
CA GLU A 589 4.45 -2.68 -18.11
C GLU A 589 3.71 -3.92 -18.64
N PHE A 590 2.41 -3.80 -18.90
CA PHE A 590 1.61 -4.87 -19.49
C PHE A 590 2.11 -5.31 -20.88
N LEU A 591 2.54 -4.37 -21.70
CA LEU A 591 2.98 -4.65 -23.09
C LEU A 591 4.38 -5.28 -23.14
N VAL A 592 5.32 -4.83 -22.31
CA VAL A 592 6.67 -5.40 -22.28
C VAL A 592 6.67 -6.84 -21.79
N ASP A 593 5.80 -7.19 -20.83
CA ASP A 593 5.57 -8.56 -20.41
C ASP A 593 5.09 -9.49 -21.54
N ARG A 594 4.60 -8.90 -22.64
CA ARG A 594 4.09 -9.58 -23.85
C ARG A 594 5.04 -9.45 -25.03
N GLY A 595 6.29 -9.06 -24.77
CA GLY A 595 7.35 -8.97 -25.75
C GLY A 595 7.16 -7.85 -26.78
N ARG A 596 6.46 -6.76 -26.41
CA ARG A 596 6.35 -5.57 -27.26
C ARG A 596 7.53 -4.63 -26.99
N GLU A 597 7.99 -3.98 -28.05
CA GLU A 597 8.98 -2.91 -28.01
C GLU A 597 8.20 -1.60 -27.74
N VAL A 598 8.39 -1.01 -26.57
CA VAL A 598 7.56 0.12 -26.12
C VAL A 598 8.38 1.39 -25.99
N VAL A 599 7.82 2.50 -26.46
CA VAL A 599 8.32 3.85 -26.19
C VAL A 599 7.20 4.66 -25.55
N VAL A 600 7.49 5.35 -24.44
CA VAL A 600 6.54 6.22 -23.74
C VAL A 600 6.93 7.68 -23.96
N LEU A 601 5.97 8.49 -24.37
CA LEU A 601 6.12 9.91 -24.69
C LEU A 601 5.20 10.71 -23.77
N GLU A 602 5.79 11.52 -22.86
CA GLU A 602 5.07 12.33 -21.87
C GLU A 602 5.35 13.81 -22.09
N GLU A 603 4.28 14.61 -22.20
CA GLU A 603 4.39 16.06 -22.36
C GLU A 603 4.87 16.76 -21.07
N GLY A 604 4.47 16.23 -19.94
CA GLY A 604 4.84 16.76 -18.62
C GLY A 604 6.28 16.45 -18.24
N PRO A 605 6.76 17.08 -17.16
CA PRO A 605 8.13 16.89 -16.68
C PRO A 605 8.37 15.59 -15.93
N SER A 606 7.31 14.86 -15.53
CA SER A 606 7.40 13.68 -14.65
C SER A 606 6.49 12.56 -15.12
N LEU A 607 6.99 11.33 -15.04
CA LEU A 607 6.25 10.12 -15.34
C LEU A 607 5.45 9.63 -14.12
N GLY A 608 4.27 9.05 -14.35
CA GLY A 608 3.47 8.36 -13.34
C GLY A 608 3.04 9.22 -12.15
N ARG A 609 2.72 10.49 -12.36
CA ARG A 609 2.36 11.45 -11.30
C ARG A 609 1.24 10.95 -10.39
N GLU A 610 0.30 10.20 -10.94
CA GLU A 610 -0.87 9.67 -10.23
C GLU A 610 -0.58 8.33 -9.52
N LEU A 611 0.54 7.69 -9.84
CA LEU A 611 0.99 6.51 -9.13
C LEU A 611 1.55 6.89 -7.75
N SER A 612 1.28 6.05 -6.76
CA SER A 612 1.98 6.16 -5.47
C SER A 612 3.49 5.99 -5.66
N ILE A 613 4.31 6.67 -4.85
CA ILE A 613 5.77 6.71 -4.99
C ILE A 613 6.39 5.32 -5.15
N VAL A 614 6.00 4.37 -4.30
CA VAL A 614 6.53 3.00 -4.34
C VAL A 614 6.10 2.26 -5.60
N ARG A 615 4.84 2.40 -6.04
CA ARG A 615 4.34 1.75 -7.25
C ARG A 615 5.00 2.36 -8.49
N ARG A 616 5.12 3.68 -8.55
CA ARG A 616 5.82 4.42 -9.62
C ARG A 616 7.26 3.93 -9.75
N TRP A 617 7.96 3.84 -8.64
CA TRP A 617 9.33 3.35 -8.61
C TRP A 617 9.45 1.94 -9.22
N ARG A 618 8.57 1.02 -8.81
CA ARG A 618 8.56 -0.36 -9.35
C ARG A 618 8.29 -0.40 -10.84
N VAL A 619 7.29 0.33 -11.31
CA VAL A 619 6.97 0.39 -12.73
C VAL A 619 8.17 0.93 -13.54
N LEU A 620 8.75 2.05 -13.10
CA LEU A 620 9.90 2.63 -13.79
C LEU A 620 11.12 1.69 -13.77
N ASP A 621 11.36 0.98 -12.68
CA ASP A 621 12.43 -0.02 -12.61
C ASP A 621 12.17 -1.19 -13.56
N THR A 622 10.94 -1.71 -13.59
CA THR A 622 10.53 -2.77 -14.53
C THR A 622 10.73 -2.31 -15.98
N LEU A 623 10.26 -1.12 -16.32
CA LEU A 623 10.38 -0.59 -17.68
C LEU A 623 11.84 -0.38 -18.11
N ARG A 624 12.70 0.09 -17.21
CA ARG A 624 14.16 0.22 -17.48
C ARG A 624 14.81 -1.14 -17.71
N ARG A 625 14.47 -2.15 -16.93
CA ARG A 625 15.00 -3.53 -17.12
C ARG A 625 14.57 -4.18 -18.43
N HIS A 626 13.50 -3.69 -19.04
CA HIS A 626 13.01 -4.13 -20.36
C HIS A 626 13.38 -3.15 -21.47
N ASP A 627 14.37 -2.28 -21.25
CA ASP A 627 14.89 -1.32 -22.23
C ASP A 627 13.82 -0.40 -22.84
N VAL A 628 12.75 -0.10 -22.07
CA VAL A 628 11.72 0.85 -22.52
C VAL A 628 12.27 2.26 -22.54
N VAL A 629 12.14 2.90 -23.70
CA VAL A 629 12.55 4.30 -23.85
C VAL A 629 11.46 5.22 -23.28
N LEU A 630 11.84 6.08 -22.35
CA LEU A 630 10.94 6.98 -21.64
C LEU A 630 11.34 8.42 -21.93
N HIS A 631 10.49 9.16 -22.62
CA HIS A 631 10.70 10.58 -22.92
C HIS A 631 9.73 11.44 -22.11
N THR A 632 10.25 12.52 -21.51
CA THR A 632 9.45 13.55 -20.83
C THR A 632 9.66 14.89 -21.52
N ARG A 633 8.75 15.84 -21.30
CA ARG A 633 8.76 17.18 -21.89
C ARG A 633 8.80 17.16 -23.41
N VAL A 634 8.07 16.22 -24.00
CA VAL A 634 7.96 16.12 -25.45
C VAL A 634 6.58 16.60 -25.93
N LYS A 635 6.54 17.22 -27.10
CA LYS A 635 5.32 17.63 -27.75
C LYS A 635 5.07 16.76 -28.97
N ILE A 636 3.93 16.10 -29.01
CA ILE A 636 3.53 15.30 -30.18
C ILE A 636 3.04 16.23 -31.27
N GLU A 637 3.63 16.14 -32.46
CA GLU A 637 3.32 16.98 -33.61
C GLU A 637 2.30 16.33 -34.54
N ALA A 638 2.54 15.07 -34.91
CA ALA A 638 1.66 14.31 -35.79
C ALA A 638 1.93 12.81 -35.71
N ILE A 639 0.91 12.03 -36.10
CA ILE A 639 0.98 10.57 -36.23
C ILE A 639 0.85 10.23 -37.71
N GLY A 640 1.86 9.57 -38.29
CA GLY A 640 1.85 9.03 -39.66
C GLY A 640 1.48 7.53 -39.67
N ARG A 641 1.47 6.89 -40.84
CA ARG A 641 1.04 5.47 -40.98
C ARG A 641 1.93 4.46 -40.23
N LYS A 642 3.21 4.74 -40.05
CA LYS A 642 4.18 3.90 -39.30
C LYS A 642 5.18 4.74 -38.52
N THR A 643 4.89 6.00 -38.33
CA THR A 643 5.76 6.97 -37.71
C THR A 643 4.99 7.87 -36.74
N LEU A 644 5.66 8.37 -35.76
CA LEU A 644 5.18 9.42 -34.86
C LEU A 644 6.24 10.51 -34.80
N HIS A 645 5.81 11.76 -35.03
CA HIS A 645 6.69 12.93 -35.00
C HIS A 645 6.48 13.69 -33.70
N TYR A 646 7.58 14.01 -33.02
CA TYR A 646 7.56 14.79 -31.78
C TYR A 646 8.74 15.74 -31.70
N THR A 647 8.61 16.76 -30.87
CA THR A 647 9.66 17.72 -30.54
C THR A 647 10.08 17.49 -29.08
N ASP A 648 11.39 17.43 -28.81
CA ASP A 648 11.93 17.26 -27.47
C ASP A 648 11.97 18.60 -26.68
N ALA A 649 12.46 18.56 -25.43
CA ALA A 649 12.57 19.72 -24.55
C ALA A 649 13.50 20.83 -25.11
N ASP A 650 14.45 20.46 -25.97
CA ASP A 650 15.43 21.36 -26.59
C ASP A 650 14.94 21.93 -27.94
N GLY A 651 13.74 21.52 -28.37
CA GLY A 651 13.14 21.96 -29.63
C GLY A 651 13.56 21.15 -30.86
N ASN A 652 14.28 20.04 -30.69
CA ASN A 652 14.68 19.19 -31.79
C ASN A 652 13.50 18.31 -32.24
N ARG A 653 13.33 18.16 -33.54
CA ARG A 653 12.31 17.27 -34.12
C ARG A 653 12.84 15.85 -34.27
N HIS A 654 12.01 14.90 -33.89
CA HIS A 654 12.30 13.48 -33.95
C HIS A 654 11.21 12.74 -34.70
N GLU A 655 11.61 11.63 -35.34
CA GLU A 655 10.70 10.68 -35.97
C GLU A 655 10.90 9.33 -35.28
N LEU A 656 9.82 8.74 -34.77
CA LEU A 656 9.78 7.45 -34.12
C LEU A 656 9.00 6.45 -34.99
N SER A 657 9.58 5.29 -35.27
CA SER A 657 8.88 4.19 -35.93
C SER A 657 7.92 3.50 -34.96
N ALA A 658 6.64 3.41 -35.29
CA ALA A 658 5.60 2.76 -34.47
C ALA A 658 4.60 2.01 -35.37
N GLU A 659 4.36 0.73 -35.08
CA GLU A 659 3.32 -0.08 -35.73
C GLU A 659 1.94 0.17 -35.12
N SER A 660 1.92 0.56 -33.85
CA SER A 660 0.71 1.00 -33.16
C SER A 660 1.03 2.19 -32.28
N VAL A 661 0.07 3.11 -32.17
CA VAL A 661 0.13 4.25 -31.24
C VAL A 661 -1.04 4.13 -30.27
N VAL A 662 -0.78 4.26 -28.96
CA VAL A 662 -1.82 4.25 -27.92
C VAL A 662 -1.87 5.61 -27.24
N LEU A 663 -3.04 6.25 -27.28
CA LEU A 663 -3.31 7.52 -26.62
C LEU A 663 -3.79 7.25 -25.19
N ALA A 664 -2.87 7.37 -24.22
CA ALA A 664 -3.13 7.15 -22.80
C ALA A 664 -3.34 8.48 -22.04
N VAL A 665 -4.00 9.43 -22.68
CA VAL A 665 -4.26 10.79 -22.19
C VAL A 665 -5.73 11.14 -22.24
N GLY A 666 -6.15 12.22 -21.57
CA GLY A 666 -7.45 12.86 -21.83
C GLY A 666 -8.63 12.31 -21.03
N ALA A 667 -8.41 11.74 -19.83
CA ALA A 667 -9.53 11.46 -18.91
C ALA A 667 -10.08 12.78 -18.34
N ARG A 668 -11.39 13.01 -18.46
CA ARG A 668 -12.11 14.17 -17.91
C ARG A 668 -13.35 13.71 -17.14
N PRO A 669 -13.74 14.39 -16.07
CA PRO A 669 -15.03 14.14 -15.42
C PRO A 669 -16.18 14.23 -16.42
N ASP A 670 -17.16 13.32 -16.30
CA ASP A 670 -18.38 13.33 -17.08
C ASP A 670 -19.61 13.34 -16.17
N ASP A 671 -20.18 14.52 -15.98
CA ASP A 671 -21.38 14.77 -15.17
C ASP A 671 -22.65 14.95 -16.04
N SER A 672 -22.57 14.66 -17.35
CA SER A 672 -23.66 14.88 -18.30
C SER A 672 -24.97 14.20 -17.90
N LEU A 673 -24.90 12.94 -17.44
CA LEU A 673 -26.07 12.21 -16.97
C LEU A 673 -26.61 12.83 -15.66
N ALA A 674 -25.75 13.20 -14.73
CA ALA A 674 -26.17 13.81 -13.47
C ALA A 674 -26.94 15.10 -13.73
N ARG A 675 -26.40 15.99 -14.56
CA ARG A 675 -27.09 17.22 -14.99
C ARG A 675 -28.41 16.96 -15.70
N SER A 676 -28.48 15.93 -16.54
CA SER A 676 -29.73 15.55 -17.22
C SER A 676 -30.81 15.08 -16.26
N LEU A 677 -30.44 14.30 -15.23
CA LEU A 677 -31.37 13.86 -14.20
C LEU A 677 -31.81 15.02 -13.28
N GLU A 678 -30.88 15.90 -12.91
CA GLU A 678 -31.19 17.11 -12.14
C GLU A 678 -32.15 18.05 -12.89
N ALA A 679 -31.94 18.25 -14.19
CA ALA A 679 -32.83 19.02 -15.04
C ALA A 679 -34.23 18.39 -15.14
N ALA A 680 -34.35 17.08 -14.97
CA ALA A 680 -35.60 16.34 -14.89
C ALA A 680 -36.22 16.32 -13.46
N GLY A 681 -35.65 17.09 -12.52
CA GLY A 681 -36.13 17.21 -11.13
C GLY A 681 -35.71 16.05 -10.23
N VAL A 682 -34.70 15.26 -10.58
CA VAL A 682 -34.18 14.16 -9.77
C VAL A 682 -32.95 14.62 -9.01
N PRO A 683 -32.97 14.64 -7.65
CA PRO A 683 -31.75 14.92 -6.88
C PRO A 683 -30.75 13.79 -7.05
N VAL A 684 -29.50 14.13 -7.38
CA VAL A 684 -28.44 13.14 -7.58
C VAL A 684 -27.18 13.49 -6.80
N SER A 685 -26.41 12.45 -6.44
CA SER A 685 -25.04 12.58 -5.96
C SER A 685 -24.08 11.99 -6.99
N SER A 686 -23.21 12.80 -7.57
CA SER A 686 -22.19 12.34 -8.52
C SER A 686 -20.91 11.90 -7.78
N VAL A 687 -20.37 10.71 -8.11
CA VAL A 687 -19.21 10.11 -7.45
C VAL A 687 -18.20 9.50 -8.42
N GLY A 688 -17.01 9.20 -7.91
CA GLY A 688 -15.92 8.62 -8.69
C GLY A 688 -15.37 9.57 -9.75
N ASP A 689 -14.74 9.00 -10.77
CA ASP A 689 -14.09 9.77 -11.82
C ASP A 689 -15.07 10.60 -12.69
N GLY A 690 -16.36 10.33 -12.60
CA GLY A 690 -17.40 11.17 -13.22
C GLY A 690 -17.54 12.53 -12.56
N ALA A 691 -17.36 12.61 -11.25
CA ALA A 691 -17.34 13.85 -10.50
C ALA A 691 -15.94 14.48 -10.44
N ARG A 692 -14.93 13.68 -10.16
CA ARG A 692 -13.53 14.10 -10.06
C ARG A 692 -12.61 12.90 -10.27
N ILE A 693 -11.60 13.05 -11.13
CA ILE A 693 -10.59 12.02 -11.35
C ILE A 693 -9.86 11.74 -10.04
N GLY A 694 -9.94 10.51 -9.58
CA GLY A 694 -9.36 10.08 -8.30
C GLY A 694 -8.97 8.60 -8.28
N TYR A 695 -9.09 7.93 -9.42
CA TYR A 695 -8.76 6.52 -9.61
C TYR A 695 -9.45 5.62 -8.57
N ILE A 696 -8.83 4.49 -8.18
CA ILE A 696 -9.42 3.54 -7.22
C ILE A 696 -9.68 4.20 -5.86
N GLU A 697 -8.74 4.98 -5.33
CA GLU A 697 -8.89 5.63 -4.02
C GLU A 697 -10.06 6.60 -4.02
N GLY A 698 -10.10 7.52 -4.98
CA GLY A 698 -11.17 8.52 -5.09
C GLY A 698 -12.53 7.87 -5.35
N ALA A 699 -12.57 6.84 -6.19
CA ALA A 699 -13.78 6.09 -6.50
C ALA A 699 -14.36 5.39 -5.26
N VAL A 700 -13.55 4.62 -4.54
CA VAL A 700 -13.98 3.89 -3.33
C VAL A 700 -14.37 4.86 -2.22
N ARG A 701 -13.60 5.94 -2.02
CA ARG A 701 -13.90 6.95 -0.99
C ARG A 701 -15.21 7.69 -1.26
N SER A 702 -15.37 8.24 -2.47
CA SER A 702 -16.58 8.99 -2.81
C SER A 702 -17.83 8.09 -2.85
N GLY A 703 -17.68 6.86 -3.35
CA GLY A 703 -18.74 5.86 -3.34
C GLY A 703 -19.21 5.53 -1.94
N MET A 704 -18.28 5.22 -1.01
CA MET A 704 -18.62 4.97 0.39
C MET A 704 -19.36 6.16 1.00
N LEU A 705 -18.84 7.37 0.88
CA LEU A 705 -19.43 8.57 1.48
C LEU A 705 -20.85 8.84 0.94
N ALA A 706 -21.08 8.66 -0.36
CA ALA A 706 -22.42 8.80 -0.94
C ALA A 706 -23.38 7.71 -0.45
N GLY A 707 -22.94 6.46 -0.35
CA GLY A 707 -23.76 5.40 0.24
C GLY A 707 -24.07 5.60 1.73
N LEU A 708 -23.18 6.30 2.47
CA LEU A 708 -23.41 6.69 3.85
C LEU A 708 -24.39 7.88 3.99
N SER A 709 -24.53 8.69 2.96
CA SER A 709 -25.40 9.88 2.97
C SER A 709 -26.77 9.63 2.37
N ALA A 710 -27.01 8.47 1.75
CA ALA A 710 -28.23 8.09 1.05
C ALA A 710 -29.46 7.90 1.97
#